data_d9d7ea79692679a90d041e8de897fda8
#
_entry.id   d9d7ea79692679a90d041e8de897fda8
#
_cell.length_a   1.000
_cell.length_b   1.000
_cell.length_c   1.000
_cell.angle_alpha   90.00
_cell.angle_beta   90.00
_cell.angle_gamma   90.00
#
_symmetry.space_group_name_H-M   'P 1'
#
loop_
_entity.id
_entity.type
_entity.pdbx_description
1 polymer ?
#
loop_
_entity_poly.entity_id
_entity_poly.type
_entity_poly.pdbx_seq_one_letter_code
_entity_poly.pdbx_strand_id
1 'polypeptide(L)'
;MTGKALFSMFLLVSLLLALPVAAGAEEGSPLYVKKVENLPDDFIFGMDVSSVLAEEASGVTYYGFDGQPADLFRVLADNGINYIRVRVWNDPFDSQGRGFGGGNCDISTAVEIGKRAAAAGQKLLVDFHYSDFWADPGKQMVPRAWKGMEIEEKREAAYAFTRDCMARLKEAGADVGMVQVGNETNGALAGEKTWMNIAYIMDAGARAVREIYPDALIAVHFANPENPDSYRTYAKKLDYYEKNGLIHYDVFATSYYPYWHGTLENLSAVMTEIAETYGKKVMVMETSYAYTGEDTDFFGNTIGDGGSFTKDYPFTVQGQANSVRNITDTVVNGMKDGIGVCYWEGAWIAVGTDSWEENHEKWEKYGSGWASSHAAAYDPGDAGKYYGGSAVDNQAFFDAEGRPLESLKVFRLMREGNAAELRADALEEPSVVCDLAMPLELPETVNAVMTDNSRRPVPVTWNLTAEQDRTMHESGPARYEIAGEAGGMPARCYVSMIEYNYLADYSFEEGGSAWVITDLKKADELYIEDKKNDSLTGSKHMHFWSAARDSVEFTLEQAVTGLPEGNFRFSASIMGGDCGDTDIYAYVKVNGEIIARSEPMAITGYAQWDTKSTPAFTHSAGDEITVGIYVKCTGSGNGAWGKIDDAMLNSVQ
;
A
#
# COMPACT_ATOMS: atom_id res chain seq x y z
N MET A 1 -36.13 -60.17 -69.45
CA MET A 1 -36.93 -58.99 -69.66
C MET A 1 -37.33 -58.50 -68.22
N THR A 2 -36.86 -57.39 -67.86
CA THR A 2 -37.26 -56.56 -66.73
C THR A 2 -37.39 -57.19 -65.32
N GLY A 3 -36.26 -57.15 -64.60
CA GLY A 3 -36.23 -57.35 -63.15
C GLY A 3 -36.55 -56.08 -62.37
N LYS A 4 -37.45 -56.15 -61.39
CA LYS A 4 -37.68 -55.09 -60.38
C LYS A 4 -36.97 -55.51 -59.09
N ALA A 5 -35.95 -54.72 -58.70
CA ALA A 5 -35.35 -54.86 -57.40
C ALA A 5 -36.19 -54.10 -56.35
N LEU A 6 -36.64 -54.82 -55.30
CA LEU A 6 -37.23 -54.23 -54.12
C LEU A 6 -36.12 -53.80 -53.18
N PHE A 7 -36.10 -52.47 -52.83
CA PHE A 7 -35.27 -51.91 -51.73
C PHE A 7 -36.08 -51.95 -50.46
N SER A 8 -35.68 -52.80 -49.49
CA SER A 8 -36.22 -52.81 -48.16
C SER A 8 -35.42 -51.76 -47.33
N MET A 9 -36.13 -50.73 -46.91
CA MET A 9 -35.61 -49.70 -46.01
C MET A 9 -35.82 -50.18 -44.54
N PHE A 10 -34.74 -50.56 -43.86
CA PHE A 10 -34.74 -50.80 -42.42
C PHE A 10 -34.67 -49.47 -41.69
N LEU A 11 -35.75 -49.12 -41.00
CA LEU A 11 -35.82 -47.99 -40.07
C LEU A 11 -35.17 -48.41 -38.74
N LEU A 12 -33.94 -47.96 -38.49
CA LEU A 12 -33.27 -48.10 -37.18
C LEU A 12 -33.81 -47.01 -36.26
N VAL A 13 -34.70 -47.34 -35.39
CA VAL A 13 -35.12 -46.46 -34.27
C VAL A 13 -34.03 -46.52 -33.21
N SER A 14 -33.15 -45.52 -33.14
CA SER A 14 -32.21 -45.35 -32.06
C SER A 14 -32.96 -44.83 -30.83
N LEU A 15 -33.21 -45.70 -29.87
CA LEU A 15 -33.67 -45.31 -28.54
C LEU A 15 -32.50 -44.68 -27.81
N LEU A 16 -32.41 -43.35 -27.77
CA LEU A 16 -31.52 -42.60 -26.90
C LEU A 16 -32.05 -42.73 -25.46
N LEU A 17 -31.50 -43.68 -24.72
CA LEU A 17 -31.61 -43.72 -23.29
C LEU A 17 -30.83 -42.47 -22.77
N ALA A 18 -31.55 -41.44 -22.36
CA ALA A 18 -31.01 -40.37 -21.52
C ALA A 18 -30.61 -40.99 -20.17
N LEU A 19 -29.33 -41.30 -20.03
CA LEU A 19 -28.76 -41.54 -18.73
C LEU A 19 -28.89 -40.22 -17.94
N PRO A 20 -29.33 -40.25 -16.66
CA PRO A 20 -29.23 -39.06 -15.82
C PRO A 20 -27.74 -38.69 -15.77
N VAL A 21 -27.40 -37.47 -16.19
CA VAL A 21 -26.13 -36.86 -15.88
C VAL A 21 -26.08 -36.85 -14.35
N ALA A 22 -25.28 -37.72 -13.76
CA ALA A 22 -24.93 -37.62 -12.36
C ALA A 22 -24.40 -36.18 -12.20
N ALA A 23 -24.99 -35.43 -11.29
CA ALA A 23 -24.44 -34.16 -10.83
C ALA A 23 -22.95 -34.41 -10.57
N GLY A 24 -22.10 -33.80 -11.36
CA GLY A 24 -20.67 -33.99 -11.24
C GLY A 24 -20.26 -33.73 -9.80
N ALA A 25 -19.47 -34.62 -9.26
CA ALA A 25 -18.70 -34.30 -8.04
C ALA A 25 -18.01 -32.96 -8.33
N GLU A 26 -18.18 -31.97 -7.46
CA GLU A 26 -17.41 -30.72 -7.52
C GLU A 26 -15.93 -31.13 -7.68
N GLU A 27 -15.31 -30.81 -8.79
CA GLU A 27 -13.85 -30.88 -8.87
C GLU A 27 -13.32 -30.00 -7.73
N GLY A 28 -12.45 -30.55 -6.89
CA GLY A 28 -11.94 -29.83 -5.71
C GLY A 28 -11.36 -28.47 -6.15
N SER A 29 -11.60 -27.42 -5.35
CA SER A 29 -11.04 -26.08 -5.61
C SER A 29 -9.54 -26.17 -5.92
N PRO A 30 -9.03 -25.46 -6.91
CA PRO A 30 -7.60 -25.41 -7.22
C PRO A 30 -6.77 -24.65 -6.18
N LEU A 31 -7.41 -24.00 -5.19
CA LEU A 31 -6.72 -23.28 -4.13
C LEU A 31 -6.03 -24.25 -3.16
N TYR A 32 -4.81 -23.91 -2.78
CA TYR A 32 -4.16 -24.47 -1.61
C TYR A 32 -4.58 -23.64 -0.38
N VAL A 33 -5.28 -24.26 0.55
CA VAL A 33 -5.69 -23.60 1.81
C VAL A 33 -5.32 -24.48 3.00
N LYS A 34 -4.32 -24.04 3.76
CA LYS A 34 -4.00 -24.69 5.02
C LYS A 34 -5.10 -24.40 6.03
N LYS A 35 -5.63 -25.46 6.68
CA LYS A 35 -6.60 -25.32 7.74
C LYS A 35 -6.14 -24.32 8.80
N VAL A 36 -7.07 -23.55 9.33
CA VAL A 36 -6.87 -22.72 10.53
C VAL A 36 -7.29 -23.55 11.74
N GLU A 37 -6.32 -23.95 12.53
CA GLU A 37 -6.61 -24.73 13.74
C GLU A 37 -7.32 -23.85 14.79
N ASN A 38 -8.10 -24.49 15.67
CA ASN A 38 -8.86 -23.82 16.74
C ASN A 38 -9.87 -22.76 16.27
N LEU A 39 -10.23 -22.73 14.99
CA LEU A 39 -11.19 -21.78 14.46
C LEU A 39 -12.57 -22.00 15.09
N PRO A 40 -13.13 -21.04 15.88
CA PRO A 40 -14.42 -21.20 16.54
C PRO A 40 -15.57 -21.30 15.53
N ASP A 41 -16.64 -22.02 15.90
CA ASP A 41 -17.82 -22.12 15.04
C ASP A 41 -18.55 -20.78 14.86
N ASP A 42 -18.50 -19.93 15.89
CA ASP A 42 -19.09 -18.59 15.94
C ASP A 42 -18.13 -17.46 15.50
N PHE A 43 -16.96 -17.82 14.95
CA PHE A 43 -16.02 -16.83 14.43
C PHE A 43 -16.67 -15.96 13.35
N ILE A 44 -16.48 -14.65 13.44
CA ILE A 44 -17.06 -13.69 12.51
C ILE A 44 -16.23 -13.64 11.23
N PHE A 45 -16.81 -14.11 10.13
CA PHE A 45 -16.36 -13.84 8.78
C PHE A 45 -17.27 -12.77 8.18
N GLY A 46 -16.81 -11.51 8.25
CA GLY A 46 -17.54 -10.38 7.71
C GLY A 46 -17.10 -10.01 6.30
N MET A 47 -18.00 -9.38 5.57
CA MET A 47 -17.70 -8.73 4.29
C MET A 47 -18.47 -7.43 4.18
N ASP A 48 -17.76 -6.33 3.96
CA ASP A 48 -18.37 -5.06 3.58
C ASP A 48 -18.83 -5.16 2.11
N VAL A 49 -20.08 -4.78 1.87
CA VAL A 49 -20.69 -4.72 0.54
C VAL A 49 -21.58 -3.48 0.42
N SER A 50 -21.15 -2.39 1.00
CA SER A 50 -21.93 -1.16 1.09
C SER A 50 -22.25 -0.56 -0.29
N SER A 51 -21.40 -0.82 -1.29
CA SER A 51 -21.56 -0.33 -2.68
C SER A 51 -22.57 -1.14 -3.50
N VAL A 52 -22.99 -2.34 -3.06
CA VAL A 52 -23.72 -3.33 -3.88
C VAL A 52 -24.97 -2.80 -4.58
N LEU A 53 -25.79 -1.97 -3.90
CA LEU A 53 -27.03 -1.46 -4.52
C LEU A 53 -26.73 -0.46 -5.65
N ALA A 54 -25.65 0.31 -5.52
CA ALA A 54 -25.19 1.21 -6.57
C ALA A 54 -24.57 0.46 -7.74
N GLU A 55 -23.84 -0.62 -7.45
CA GLU A 55 -23.30 -1.55 -8.46
C GLU A 55 -24.44 -2.17 -9.29
N GLU A 56 -25.42 -2.79 -8.64
CA GLU A 56 -26.58 -3.39 -9.29
C GLU A 56 -27.38 -2.35 -10.09
N ALA A 57 -27.58 -1.14 -9.56
CA ALA A 57 -28.24 -0.06 -10.27
C ALA A 57 -27.46 0.41 -11.51
N SER A 58 -26.13 0.27 -11.50
CA SER A 58 -25.25 0.56 -12.62
C SER A 58 -25.22 -0.54 -13.68
N GLY A 59 -25.90 -1.69 -13.42
CA GLY A 59 -26.05 -2.80 -14.34
C GLY A 59 -25.18 -4.02 -14.02
N VAL A 60 -24.45 -4.01 -12.90
CA VAL A 60 -23.69 -5.18 -12.44
C VAL A 60 -24.64 -6.33 -12.13
N THR A 61 -24.26 -7.52 -12.55
CA THR A 61 -24.94 -8.78 -12.22
C THR A 61 -23.93 -9.72 -11.57
N TYR A 62 -24.23 -10.19 -10.36
CA TYR A 62 -23.41 -11.21 -9.72
C TYR A 62 -23.86 -12.61 -10.09
N TYR A 63 -22.90 -13.54 -10.12
CA TYR A 63 -23.11 -14.93 -10.50
C TYR A 63 -22.70 -15.89 -9.38
N GLY A 64 -23.29 -17.08 -9.38
CA GLY A 64 -22.81 -18.20 -8.60
C GLY A 64 -21.64 -18.92 -9.29
N PHE A 65 -20.99 -19.85 -8.57
CA PHE A 65 -19.95 -20.71 -9.14
C PHE A 65 -20.46 -21.65 -10.25
N ASP A 66 -21.78 -21.81 -10.39
CA ASP A 66 -22.44 -22.51 -11.50
C ASP A 66 -22.58 -21.63 -12.77
N GLY A 67 -22.12 -20.39 -12.72
CA GLY A 67 -22.20 -19.42 -13.80
C GLY A 67 -23.61 -18.86 -14.06
N GLN A 68 -24.56 -19.09 -13.14
CA GLN A 68 -25.90 -18.52 -13.23
C GLN A 68 -25.99 -17.22 -12.41
N PRO A 69 -26.80 -16.22 -12.86
CA PRO A 69 -27.09 -15.05 -12.04
C PRO A 69 -27.62 -15.46 -10.66
N ALA A 70 -27.07 -14.86 -9.61
CA ALA A 70 -27.41 -15.21 -8.23
C ALA A 70 -27.45 -13.94 -7.34
N ASP A 71 -28.20 -14.01 -6.25
CA ASP A 71 -28.17 -12.98 -5.22
C ASP A 71 -26.81 -13.00 -4.52
N LEU A 72 -26.12 -11.86 -4.48
CA LEU A 72 -24.79 -11.72 -3.88
C LEU A 72 -24.74 -12.27 -2.44
N PHE A 73 -25.72 -11.93 -1.61
CA PHE A 73 -25.75 -12.31 -0.20
C PHE A 73 -25.80 -13.82 -0.04
N ARG A 74 -26.53 -14.49 -0.93
CA ARG A 74 -26.60 -15.96 -0.96
C ARG A 74 -25.26 -16.56 -1.38
N VAL A 75 -24.61 -16.01 -2.41
CA VAL A 75 -23.28 -16.47 -2.85
C VAL A 75 -22.27 -16.34 -1.71
N LEU A 76 -22.29 -15.21 -0.98
CA LEU A 76 -21.41 -14.97 0.16
C LEU A 76 -21.70 -15.95 1.31
N ALA A 77 -22.98 -16.15 1.68
CA ALA A 77 -23.37 -17.07 2.74
C ALA A 77 -22.95 -18.53 2.44
N ASP A 78 -23.16 -18.99 1.21
CA ASP A 78 -22.79 -20.34 0.76
C ASP A 78 -21.27 -20.58 0.79
N ASN A 79 -20.47 -19.50 0.80
CA ASN A 79 -19.00 -19.55 0.92
C ASN A 79 -18.48 -19.21 2.33
N GLY A 80 -19.35 -19.08 3.32
CA GLY A 80 -18.96 -19.00 4.73
C GLY A 80 -18.97 -17.60 5.34
N ILE A 81 -19.37 -16.57 4.59
CA ILE A 81 -19.57 -15.21 5.12
C ILE A 81 -20.84 -15.21 5.98
N ASN A 82 -20.71 -14.93 7.27
CA ASN A 82 -21.80 -14.95 8.25
C ASN A 82 -22.19 -13.56 8.78
N TYR A 83 -21.42 -12.51 8.42
CA TYR A 83 -21.73 -11.12 8.70
C TYR A 83 -21.59 -10.27 7.44
N ILE A 84 -22.53 -9.36 7.25
CA ILE A 84 -22.45 -8.29 6.25
C ILE A 84 -22.18 -6.98 6.97
N ARG A 85 -21.09 -6.29 6.61
CA ARG A 85 -20.80 -4.93 7.08
C ARG A 85 -21.41 -3.93 6.12
N VAL A 86 -22.00 -2.86 6.65
CA VAL A 86 -22.57 -1.77 5.87
C VAL A 86 -22.29 -0.43 6.54
N ARG A 87 -21.78 0.52 5.76
CA ARG A 87 -21.58 1.91 6.18
C ARG A 87 -22.92 2.63 6.29
N VAL A 88 -23.02 3.58 7.22
CA VAL A 88 -24.15 4.52 7.32
C VAL A 88 -23.62 5.93 7.49
N TRP A 89 -23.82 6.75 6.48
CA TRP A 89 -23.57 8.18 6.49
C TRP A 89 -24.83 8.93 6.89
N ASN A 90 -24.67 10.17 7.41
CA ASN A 90 -25.81 10.93 7.90
C ASN A 90 -26.73 11.43 6.77
N ASP A 91 -26.14 12.06 5.75
CA ASP A 91 -26.87 12.59 4.58
C ASP A 91 -25.93 12.69 3.37
N PRO A 92 -25.69 11.59 2.62
CA PRO A 92 -24.74 11.55 1.51
C PRO A 92 -25.32 12.11 0.20
N PHE A 93 -26.14 13.18 0.27
CA PHE A 93 -26.77 13.79 -0.90
C PHE A 93 -26.61 15.30 -0.89
N ASP A 94 -26.54 15.92 -2.06
CA ASP A 94 -26.57 17.37 -2.18
C ASP A 94 -28.01 17.93 -2.00
N SER A 95 -28.16 19.25 -2.07
CA SER A 95 -29.46 19.91 -1.92
C SER A 95 -30.48 19.58 -3.01
N GLN A 96 -30.07 18.92 -4.09
CA GLN A 96 -30.93 18.45 -5.18
C GLN A 96 -31.21 16.94 -5.08
N GLY A 97 -30.74 16.29 -4.04
CA GLY A 97 -30.89 14.85 -3.82
C GLY A 97 -29.96 13.98 -4.68
N ARG A 98 -28.86 14.56 -5.21
CA ARG A 98 -27.86 13.80 -5.97
C ARG A 98 -26.84 13.22 -5.01
N GLY A 99 -26.55 11.92 -5.18
CA GLY A 99 -25.67 11.16 -4.28
C GLY A 99 -24.20 11.54 -4.43
N PHE A 100 -23.44 11.38 -3.33
CA PHE A 100 -22.00 11.67 -3.29
C PHE A 100 -21.12 10.56 -3.85
N GLY A 101 -21.67 9.37 -4.12
CA GLY A 101 -20.93 8.18 -4.53
C GLY A 101 -20.64 7.22 -3.36
N GLY A 102 -19.72 6.30 -3.57
CA GLY A 102 -19.34 5.30 -2.57
C GLY A 102 -20.50 4.43 -2.09
N GLY A 103 -21.47 4.13 -3.00
CA GLY A 103 -22.69 3.41 -2.66
C GLY A 103 -23.83 4.28 -2.13
N ASN A 104 -23.65 5.61 -1.98
CA ASN A 104 -24.65 6.53 -1.39
C ASN A 104 -25.22 6.01 -0.07
N CYS A 105 -24.35 5.57 0.81
CA CYS A 105 -24.62 4.72 1.99
C CYS A 105 -25.44 5.45 3.08
N ASP A 106 -26.72 5.74 2.81
CA ASP A 106 -27.66 6.23 3.82
C ASP A 106 -28.35 5.05 4.55
N ILE A 107 -29.18 5.38 5.53
CA ILE A 107 -29.93 4.34 6.25
C ILE A 107 -30.90 3.56 5.36
N SER A 108 -31.39 4.12 4.26
CA SER A 108 -32.29 3.40 3.35
C SER A 108 -31.54 2.33 2.59
N THR A 109 -30.31 2.60 2.17
CA THR A 109 -29.36 1.62 1.62
C THR A 109 -29.06 0.51 2.62
N ALA A 110 -28.73 0.86 3.87
CA ALA A 110 -28.44 -0.13 4.92
C ALA A 110 -29.65 -0.99 5.26
N VAL A 111 -30.87 -0.46 5.23
CA VAL A 111 -32.11 -1.22 5.43
C VAL A 111 -32.30 -2.28 4.35
N GLU A 112 -32.08 -1.94 3.09
CA GLU A 112 -32.24 -2.91 1.99
C GLU A 112 -31.16 -4.00 2.04
N ILE A 113 -29.91 -3.61 2.28
CA ILE A 113 -28.81 -4.56 2.51
C ILE A 113 -29.13 -5.47 3.71
N GLY A 114 -29.59 -4.91 4.83
CA GLY A 114 -29.93 -5.67 6.02
C GLY A 114 -31.05 -6.70 5.82
N LYS A 115 -32.07 -6.39 5.02
CA LYS A 115 -33.13 -7.35 4.64
C LYS A 115 -32.54 -8.52 3.84
N ARG A 116 -31.70 -8.24 2.85
CA ARG A 116 -31.11 -9.26 1.99
C ARG A 116 -30.14 -10.16 2.80
N ALA A 117 -29.31 -9.56 3.66
CA ALA A 117 -28.43 -10.28 4.56
C ALA A 117 -29.22 -11.24 5.48
N ALA A 118 -30.29 -10.75 6.14
CA ALA A 118 -31.14 -11.57 6.99
C ALA A 118 -31.84 -12.70 6.20
N ALA A 119 -32.28 -12.45 4.97
CA ALA A 119 -32.86 -13.47 4.09
C ALA A 119 -31.85 -14.57 3.71
N ALA A 120 -30.56 -14.23 3.64
CA ALA A 120 -29.46 -15.19 3.42
C ALA A 120 -28.95 -15.86 4.72
N GLY A 121 -29.51 -15.49 5.88
CA GLY A 121 -29.11 -16.03 7.19
C GLY A 121 -27.86 -15.40 7.79
N GLN A 122 -27.48 -14.22 7.31
CA GLN A 122 -26.31 -13.46 7.77
C GLN A 122 -26.74 -12.38 8.77
N LYS A 123 -25.84 -12.07 9.72
CA LYS A 123 -25.99 -10.93 10.62
C LYS A 123 -25.48 -9.66 9.97
N LEU A 124 -25.99 -8.52 10.43
CA LEU A 124 -25.54 -7.20 10.00
C LEU A 124 -24.56 -6.60 11.02
N LEU A 125 -23.47 -6.04 10.52
CA LEU A 125 -22.55 -5.15 11.21
C LEU A 125 -22.75 -3.75 10.63
N VAL A 126 -23.30 -2.83 11.44
CA VAL A 126 -23.59 -1.46 11.01
C VAL A 126 -22.43 -0.56 11.40
N ASP A 127 -21.87 0.15 10.43
CA ASP A 127 -20.76 1.09 10.61
C ASP A 127 -21.23 2.53 10.49
N PHE A 128 -21.39 3.22 11.62
CA PHE A 128 -21.72 4.64 11.66
C PHE A 128 -20.46 5.50 11.50
N HIS A 129 -20.35 6.23 10.39
CA HIS A 129 -19.26 7.18 10.21
C HIS A 129 -19.46 8.49 10.99
N TYR A 130 -20.70 8.85 11.34
CA TYR A 130 -21.06 10.16 11.89
C TYR A 130 -20.51 11.32 11.05
N SER A 131 -20.65 11.18 9.76
CA SER A 131 -20.23 12.07 8.69
C SER A 131 -21.26 11.99 7.55
N ASP A 132 -21.32 12.95 6.66
CA ASP A 132 -22.19 12.88 5.48
C ASP A 132 -21.53 12.09 4.33
N PHE A 133 -20.24 11.80 4.43
CA PHE A 133 -19.47 11.02 3.45
C PHE A 133 -18.33 10.30 4.14
N TRP A 134 -17.30 9.86 3.40
CA TRP A 134 -16.17 9.11 3.94
C TRP A 134 -15.59 9.73 5.22
N ALA A 135 -15.35 8.89 6.19
CA ALA A 135 -14.58 9.19 7.39
C ALA A 135 -13.43 8.18 7.52
N ASP A 136 -12.22 8.70 7.74
CA ASP A 136 -10.97 7.96 7.86
C ASP A 136 -10.05 8.65 8.87
N PRO A 137 -8.84 8.12 9.20
CA PRO A 137 -7.95 8.73 10.19
C PRO A 137 -7.55 10.18 9.89
N GLY A 138 -7.50 10.54 8.62
CA GLY A 138 -7.18 11.91 8.17
C GLY A 138 -8.41 12.83 8.03
N LYS A 139 -9.61 12.26 7.99
CA LYS A 139 -10.83 12.99 7.65
C LYS A 139 -12.01 12.54 8.53
N GLN A 140 -12.34 13.31 9.54
CA GLN A 140 -13.48 13.11 10.45
C GLN A 140 -14.39 14.34 10.43
N MET A 141 -15.03 14.59 9.28
CA MET A 141 -15.82 15.80 9.06
C MET A 141 -17.15 15.74 9.80
N VAL A 142 -17.57 16.90 10.33
CA VAL A 142 -18.88 17.02 10.98
C VAL A 142 -20.00 16.91 9.96
N PRO A 143 -21.09 16.16 10.22
CA PRO A 143 -22.28 16.19 9.38
C PRO A 143 -22.81 17.61 9.19
N ARG A 144 -23.28 17.97 7.99
CA ARG A 144 -23.80 19.32 7.71
C ARG A 144 -24.89 19.74 8.67
N ALA A 145 -25.77 18.79 9.03
CA ALA A 145 -26.86 19.04 9.99
C ALA A 145 -26.36 19.34 11.41
N TRP A 146 -25.13 18.97 11.76
CA TRP A 146 -24.55 19.19 13.10
C TRP A 146 -23.56 20.36 13.13
N LYS A 147 -23.37 21.04 12.02
CA LYS A 147 -22.42 22.15 11.92
C LYS A 147 -22.86 23.32 12.81
N GLY A 148 -21.95 23.76 13.68
CA GLY A 148 -22.18 24.84 14.65
C GLY A 148 -22.89 24.43 15.94
N MET A 149 -23.21 23.13 16.11
CA MET A 149 -23.72 22.59 17.36
C MET A 149 -22.62 22.52 18.42
N GLU A 150 -22.96 22.82 19.67
CA GLU A 150 -22.14 22.52 20.83
C GLU A 150 -22.15 21.00 21.12
N ILE A 151 -21.22 20.52 21.95
CA ILE A 151 -21.02 19.07 22.14
C ILE A 151 -22.26 18.36 22.71
N GLU A 152 -23.01 18.98 23.61
CA GLU A 152 -24.24 18.42 24.16
C GLU A 152 -25.31 18.27 23.06
N GLU A 153 -25.43 19.23 22.16
CA GLU A 153 -26.34 19.17 21.01
C GLU A 153 -25.92 18.07 20.03
N LYS A 154 -24.62 17.94 19.75
CA LYS A 154 -24.09 16.85 18.91
C LYS A 154 -24.33 15.49 19.56
N ARG A 155 -24.19 15.36 20.85
CA ARG A 155 -24.48 14.13 21.62
C ARG A 155 -25.93 13.70 21.44
N GLU A 156 -26.89 14.63 21.60
CA GLU A 156 -28.31 14.36 21.39
C GLU A 156 -28.60 14.03 19.91
N ALA A 157 -27.97 14.73 18.98
CA ALA A 157 -28.13 14.47 17.54
C ALA A 157 -27.59 13.07 17.15
N ALA A 158 -26.41 12.66 17.67
CA ALA A 158 -25.85 11.34 17.46
C ALA A 158 -26.75 10.23 18.03
N TYR A 159 -27.27 10.42 19.25
CA TYR A 159 -28.23 9.51 19.84
C TYR A 159 -29.51 9.38 19.00
N ALA A 160 -30.11 10.51 18.62
CA ALA A 160 -31.36 10.52 17.85
C ALA A 160 -31.17 9.87 16.47
N PHE A 161 -30.08 10.20 15.77
CA PHE A 161 -29.74 9.63 14.47
C PHE A 161 -29.53 8.11 14.56
N THR A 162 -28.67 7.65 15.48
CA THR A 162 -28.41 6.24 15.65
C THR A 162 -29.66 5.47 16.03
N ARG A 163 -30.46 6.00 16.97
CA ARG A 163 -31.72 5.40 17.40
C ARG A 163 -32.73 5.24 16.26
N ASP A 164 -32.89 6.26 15.42
CA ASP A 164 -33.77 6.20 14.24
C ASP A 164 -33.30 5.13 13.27
N CYS A 165 -32.01 5.12 12.95
CA CYS A 165 -31.41 4.13 12.06
C CYS A 165 -31.62 2.69 12.59
N MET A 166 -31.34 2.45 13.87
CA MET A 166 -31.50 1.14 14.48
C MET A 166 -32.96 0.71 14.54
N ALA A 167 -33.90 1.65 14.79
CA ALA A 167 -35.32 1.35 14.77
C ALA A 167 -35.82 0.95 13.38
N ARG A 168 -35.37 1.64 12.33
CA ARG A 168 -35.69 1.30 10.93
C ARG A 168 -35.13 -0.06 10.51
N LEU A 169 -33.90 -0.38 10.90
CA LEU A 169 -33.32 -1.70 10.66
C LEU A 169 -34.13 -2.80 11.35
N LYS A 170 -34.54 -2.59 12.60
CA LYS A 170 -35.35 -3.54 13.36
C LYS A 170 -36.74 -3.75 12.74
N GLU A 171 -37.40 -2.67 12.33
CA GLU A 171 -38.69 -2.73 11.65
C GLU A 171 -38.59 -3.49 10.32
N ALA A 172 -37.46 -3.36 9.62
CA ALA A 172 -37.18 -4.06 8.38
C ALA A 172 -36.81 -5.54 8.57
N GLY A 173 -36.61 -6.01 9.80
CA GLY A 173 -36.24 -7.39 10.10
C GLY A 173 -34.74 -7.71 9.92
N ALA A 174 -33.86 -6.72 9.89
CA ALA A 174 -32.43 -6.94 9.86
C ALA A 174 -31.95 -7.59 11.17
N ASP A 175 -31.09 -8.60 11.09
CA ASP A 175 -30.46 -9.27 12.24
C ASP A 175 -29.13 -8.56 12.58
N VAL A 176 -29.20 -7.48 13.36
CA VAL A 176 -28.03 -6.70 13.73
C VAL A 176 -27.26 -7.39 14.85
N GLY A 177 -26.06 -7.90 14.56
CA GLY A 177 -25.17 -8.57 15.52
C GLY A 177 -24.09 -7.68 16.11
N MET A 178 -23.68 -6.62 15.40
CA MET A 178 -22.65 -5.67 15.84
C MET A 178 -22.91 -4.28 15.28
N VAL A 179 -22.51 -3.27 16.03
CA VAL A 179 -22.54 -1.86 15.58
C VAL A 179 -21.23 -1.16 15.93
N GLN A 180 -20.65 -0.54 14.94
CA GLN A 180 -19.44 0.27 15.05
C GLN A 180 -19.85 1.73 15.24
N VAL A 181 -19.39 2.36 16.32
CA VAL A 181 -19.73 3.72 16.71
C VAL A 181 -18.61 4.72 16.35
N GLY A 182 -18.44 4.92 15.07
CA GLY A 182 -17.37 5.70 14.44
C GLY A 182 -16.40 4.84 13.64
N ASN A 183 -15.99 5.31 12.47
CA ASN A 183 -15.02 4.64 11.60
C ASN A 183 -13.63 5.26 11.74
N GLU A 184 -12.61 4.42 12.00
CA GLU A 184 -11.18 4.77 12.09
C GLU A 184 -10.90 6.07 12.87
N THR A 185 -11.42 6.13 14.07
CA THR A 185 -11.51 7.34 14.91
C THR A 185 -10.20 7.73 15.59
N ASN A 186 -9.08 7.64 14.95
CA ASN A 186 -7.70 7.83 15.47
C ASN A 186 -7.45 9.16 16.25
N GLY A 187 -8.40 9.63 17.01
CA GLY A 187 -8.32 10.86 17.81
C GLY A 187 -9.24 11.98 17.33
N ALA A 188 -10.17 11.67 16.40
CA ALA A 188 -11.24 12.58 15.97
C ALA A 188 -12.54 11.81 15.67
N LEU A 189 -13.71 12.48 15.78
CA LEU A 189 -15.01 11.94 15.41
C LEU A 189 -16.00 13.07 15.20
N ALA A 190 -16.71 13.10 14.08
CA ALA A 190 -17.73 14.13 13.75
C ALA A 190 -17.23 15.56 13.94
N GLY A 191 -15.99 15.84 13.56
CA GLY A 191 -15.33 17.14 13.72
C GLY A 191 -14.75 17.41 15.10
N GLU A 192 -15.02 16.57 16.11
CA GLU A 192 -14.47 16.69 17.46
C GLU A 192 -13.07 16.05 17.54
N LYS A 193 -12.17 16.70 18.32
CA LYS A 193 -10.77 16.30 18.48
C LYS A 193 -10.34 16.09 19.94
N THR A 194 -11.24 16.36 20.90
CA THR A 194 -10.98 16.06 22.31
C THR A 194 -11.56 14.71 22.67
N TRP A 195 -10.81 13.90 23.39
CA TRP A 195 -11.24 12.56 23.79
C TRP A 195 -12.55 12.55 24.60
N MET A 196 -12.80 13.58 25.37
CA MET A 196 -14.06 13.71 26.09
C MET A 196 -15.23 13.85 25.13
N ASN A 197 -15.12 14.71 24.12
CA ASN A 197 -16.18 14.93 23.13
C ASN A 197 -16.38 13.70 22.25
N ILE A 198 -15.29 13.04 21.84
CA ILE A 198 -15.33 11.77 21.12
C ILE A 198 -16.11 10.72 21.92
N ALA A 199 -15.76 10.55 23.22
CA ALA A 199 -16.43 9.60 24.11
C ALA A 199 -17.92 9.94 24.30
N TYR A 200 -18.31 11.21 24.32
CA TYR A 200 -19.73 11.62 24.38
C TYR A 200 -20.51 11.19 23.14
N ILE A 201 -19.93 11.32 21.94
CA ILE A 201 -20.59 10.90 20.69
C ILE A 201 -20.67 9.38 20.63
N MET A 202 -19.58 8.67 20.94
CA MET A 202 -19.57 7.19 20.98
C MET A 202 -20.56 6.64 22.00
N ASP A 203 -20.62 7.21 23.19
CA ASP A 203 -21.59 6.84 24.24
C ASP A 203 -23.04 7.04 23.78
N ALA A 204 -23.32 8.16 23.13
CA ALA A 204 -24.65 8.44 22.59
C ALA A 204 -25.08 7.37 21.56
N GLY A 205 -24.19 7.02 20.63
CA GLY A 205 -24.41 5.94 19.68
C GLY A 205 -24.61 4.59 20.37
N ALA A 206 -23.71 4.21 21.28
CA ALA A 206 -23.77 2.95 22.00
C ALA A 206 -25.08 2.79 22.80
N ARG A 207 -25.52 3.84 23.51
CA ARG A 207 -26.79 3.83 24.24
C ARG A 207 -28.00 3.65 23.31
N ALA A 208 -28.01 4.35 22.18
CA ALA A 208 -29.07 4.22 21.19
C ALA A 208 -29.16 2.79 20.62
N VAL A 209 -28.02 2.15 20.36
CA VAL A 209 -27.96 0.75 19.92
C VAL A 209 -28.50 -0.17 20.99
N ARG A 210 -28.05 -0.05 22.25
CA ARG A 210 -28.49 -0.92 23.36
C ARG A 210 -29.99 -0.84 23.63
N GLU A 211 -30.62 0.34 23.38
CA GLU A 211 -32.07 0.49 23.51
C GLU A 211 -32.84 -0.38 22.51
N ILE A 212 -32.35 -0.54 21.29
CA ILE A 212 -33.06 -1.19 20.19
C ILE A 212 -32.61 -2.66 20.00
N TYR A 213 -31.28 -2.89 20.09
CA TYR A 213 -30.63 -4.19 19.97
C TYR A 213 -29.72 -4.45 21.18
N PRO A 214 -30.31 -4.85 22.34
CA PRO A 214 -29.55 -4.98 23.59
C PRO A 214 -28.40 -5.99 23.54
N ASP A 215 -28.52 -7.00 22.68
CA ASP A 215 -27.55 -8.09 22.53
C ASP A 215 -26.49 -7.83 21.44
N ALA A 216 -26.63 -6.76 20.63
CA ALA A 216 -25.63 -6.43 19.62
C ALA A 216 -24.32 -5.97 20.26
N LEU A 217 -23.19 -6.44 19.74
CA LEU A 217 -21.88 -5.98 20.17
C LEU A 217 -21.66 -4.52 19.76
N ILE A 218 -21.04 -3.73 20.64
CA ILE A 218 -20.59 -2.38 20.34
C ILE A 218 -19.10 -2.43 20.04
N ALA A 219 -18.71 -1.98 18.85
CA ALA A 219 -17.32 -1.88 18.44
C ALA A 219 -16.85 -0.43 18.36
N VAL A 220 -15.62 -0.18 18.79
CA VAL A 220 -14.83 1.02 18.49
C VAL A 220 -13.76 0.64 17.49
N HIS A 221 -13.44 1.53 16.54
CA HIS A 221 -12.59 1.20 15.41
C HIS A 221 -11.47 2.22 15.19
N PHE A 222 -10.26 1.70 15.00
CA PHE A 222 -9.04 2.47 14.78
C PHE A 222 -8.24 1.89 13.60
N ALA A 223 -7.33 2.67 13.04
CA ALA A 223 -6.39 2.25 12.01
C ALA A 223 -4.94 2.51 12.45
N ASN A 224 -3.99 1.96 11.68
CA ASN A 224 -2.54 2.08 11.88
C ASN A 224 -2.00 1.31 13.10
N PRO A 225 -2.24 -0.03 13.18
CA PRO A 225 -1.72 -0.85 14.28
C PRO A 225 -0.18 -0.96 14.29
N GLU A 226 0.50 -0.55 13.22
CA GLU A 226 1.96 -0.43 13.16
C GLU A 226 2.49 0.65 14.13
N ASN A 227 1.62 1.47 14.71
CA ASN A 227 1.91 2.46 15.73
C ASN A 227 1.40 2.04 17.13
N PRO A 228 2.06 1.12 17.85
CA PRO A 228 1.57 0.54 19.11
C PRO A 228 1.29 1.57 20.19
N ASP A 229 2.08 2.64 20.28
CA ASP A 229 1.91 3.69 21.29
C ASP A 229 0.62 4.49 21.08
N SER A 230 0.21 4.68 19.84
CA SER A 230 -1.09 5.28 19.52
C SER A 230 -2.23 4.40 20.02
N TYR A 231 -2.16 3.10 19.75
CA TYR A 231 -3.16 2.11 20.19
C TYR A 231 -3.28 2.02 21.71
N ARG A 232 -2.14 1.98 22.42
CA ARG A 232 -2.10 2.07 23.90
C ARG A 232 -2.79 3.35 24.40
N THR A 233 -2.55 4.47 23.70
CA THR A 233 -3.18 5.74 24.04
C THR A 233 -4.70 5.69 23.83
N TYR A 234 -5.18 5.16 22.70
CA TYR A 234 -6.61 5.04 22.41
C TYR A 234 -7.32 4.16 23.44
N ALA A 235 -6.81 2.96 23.66
CA ALA A 235 -7.37 2.03 24.63
C ALA A 235 -7.38 2.60 26.06
N LYS A 236 -6.29 3.25 26.50
CA LYS A 236 -6.20 3.92 27.81
C LYS A 236 -7.21 5.05 27.96
N LYS A 237 -7.45 5.83 26.90
CA LYS A 237 -8.45 6.91 26.91
C LYS A 237 -9.86 6.35 27.04
N LEU A 238 -10.19 5.34 26.25
CA LEU A 238 -11.50 4.70 26.32
C LEU A 238 -11.75 4.03 27.68
N ASP A 239 -10.79 3.30 28.23
CA ASP A 239 -10.88 2.70 29.56
C ASP A 239 -11.13 3.76 30.65
N TYR A 240 -10.45 4.92 30.56
CA TYR A 240 -10.69 6.03 31.48
C TYR A 240 -12.14 6.51 31.43
N TYR A 241 -12.72 6.70 30.23
CA TYR A 241 -14.09 7.17 30.08
C TYR A 241 -15.10 6.10 30.45
N GLU A 242 -14.86 4.82 30.15
CA GLU A 242 -15.71 3.71 30.55
C GLU A 242 -15.80 3.60 32.09
N LYS A 243 -14.68 3.69 32.80
CA LYS A 243 -14.61 3.71 34.27
C LYS A 243 -15.33 4.91 34.90
N ASN A 244 -15.53 5.97 34.13
CA ASN A 244 -16.29 7.16 34.54
C ASN A 244 -17.73 7.16 34.02
N GLY A 245 -18.24 6.01 33.53
CA GLY A 245 -19.65 5.82 33.13
C GLY A 245 -20.01 6.34 31.75
N LEU A 246 -19.01 6.57 30.89
CA LEU A 246 -19.18 6.90 29.49
C LEU A 246 -18.68 5.75 28.63
N ILE A 247 -19.32 5.53 27.48
CA ILE A 247 -19.00 4.51 26.47
C ILE A 247 -18.73 3.11 27.04
N HIS A 248 -19.74 2.24 26.99
CA HIS A 248 -19.59 0.81 27.22
C HIS A 248 -19.50 0.09 25.89
N TYR A 249 -18.30 -0.37 25.54
CA TYR A 249 -18.03 -1.09 24.30
C TYR A 249 -17.52 -2.51 24.57
N ASP A 250 -17.73 -3.41 23.63
CA ASP A 250 -17.40 -4.84 23.75
C ASP A 250 -16.13 -5.19 22.95
N VAL A 251 -15.94 -4.52 21.80
CA VAL A 251 -14.93 -4.87 20.81
C VAL A 251 -14.03 -3.68 20.52
N PHE A 252 -12.72 -3.89 20.67
CA PHE A 252 -11.70 -2.97 20.16
C PHE A 252 -11.24 -3.49 18.80
N ALA A 253 -11.55 -2.78 17.73
CA ALA A 253 -11.35 -3.22 16.35
C ALA A 253 -10.28 -2.39 15.63
N THR A 254 -9.65 -3.00 14.63
CA THR A 254 -8.59 -2.38 13.84
C THR A 254 -8.79 -2.61 12.34
N SER A 255 -8.43 -1.62 11.50
CA SER A 255 -8.07 -1.87 10.11
C SER A 255 -6.68 -2.48 10.04
N TYR A 256 -6.50 -3.50 9.22
CA TYR A 256 -5.20 -4.08 8.91
C TYR A 256 -5.09 -4.37 7.42
N TYR A 257 -4.33 -3.54 6.72
CA TYR A 257 -3.99 -3.74 5.32
C TYR A 257 -2.51 -4.12 5.23
N PRO A 258 -2.17 -5.33 4.73
CA PRO A 258 -0.78 -5.81 4.67
C PRO A 258 0.18 -4.85 3.97
N TYR A 259 -0.34 -4.00 3.11
CA TYR A 259 0.43 -3.03 2.34
C TYR A 259 1.14 -1.97 3.20
N TRP A 260 0.54 -1.56 4.34
CA TRP A 260 0.97 -0.39 5.13
C TRP A 260 1.04 -0.61 6.64
N HIS A 261 0.27 -1.57 7.17
CA HIS A 261 0.03 -1.67 8.60
C HIS A 261 0.98 -2.64 9.33
N GLY A 262 2.21 -2.81 8.78
CA GLY A 262 3.24 -3.63 9.40
C GLY A 262 2.97 -5.12 9.34
N THR A 263 3.65 -5.89 10.20
CA THR A 263 3.60 -7.36 10.18
C THR A 263 2.43 -7.93 10.99
N LEU A 264 2.06 -9.18 10.69
CA LEU A 264 1.05 -9.93 11.46
C LEU A 264 1.48 -10.16 12.91
N GLU A 265 2.78 -10.29 13.18
CA GLU A 265 3.33 -10.40 14.52
C GLU A 265 3.10 -9.13 15.33
N ASN A 266 3.34 -7.96 14.72
CA ASN A 266 3.06 -6.68 15.37
C ASN A 266 1.56 -6.50 15.63
N LEU A 267 0.71 -6.79 14.65
CA LEU A 267 -0.75 -6.77 14.78
C LEU A 267 -1.21 -7.63 15.97
N SER A 268 -0.73 -8.88 16.00
CA SER A 268 -1.04 -9.84 17.08
C SER A 268 -0.62 -9.31 18.45
N ALA A 269 0.61 -8.79 18.55
CA ALA A 269 1.15 -8.28 19.82
C ALA A 269 0.34 -7.10 20.36
N VAL A 270 0.03 -6.12 19.50
CA VAL A 270 -0.72 -4.91 19.90
C VAL A 270 -2.14 -5.26 20.33
N MET A 271 -2.84 -6.07 19.55
CA MET A 271 -4.23 -6.41 19.84
C MET A 271 -4.35 -7.32 21.07
N THR A 272 -3.40 -8.25 21.28
CA THR A 272 -3.34 -9.07 22.49
C THR A 272 -3.09 -8.22 23.73
N GLU A 273 -2.15 -7.25 23.68
CA GLU A 273 -1.90 -6.34 24.80
C GLU A 273 -3.17 -5.59 25.21
N ILE A 274 -3.97 -5.14 24.24
CA ILE A 274 -5.23 -4.44 24.49
C ILE A 274 -6.26 -5.39 25.12
N ALA A 275 -6.43 -6.58 24.54
CA ALA A 275 -7.37 -7.57 25.05
C ALA A 275 -7.05 -7.96 26.51
N GLU A 276 -5.79 -8.26 26.82
CA GLU A 276 -5.34 -8.64 28.16
C GLU A 276 -5.45 -7.49 29.17
N THR A 277 -5.09 -6.27 28.76
CA THR A 277 -5.05 -5.10 29.68
C THR A 277 -6.44 -4.60 30.03
N TYR A 278 -7.35 -4.61 29.07
CA TYR A 278 -8.68 -3.98 29.21
C TYR A 278 -9.85 -4.95 29.17
N GLY A 279 -9.60 -6.25 28.98
CA GLY A 279 -10.65 -7.29 28.96
C GLY A 279 -11.63 -7.14 27.80
N LYS A 280 -11.16 -6.66 26.65
CA LYS A 280 -11.97 -6.44 25.45
C LYS A 280 -11.80 -7.56 24.43
N LYS A 281 -12.85 -7.87 23.70
CA LYS A 281 -12.73 -8.65 22.47
C LYS A 281 -11.98 -7.80 21.43
N VAL A 282 -11.24 -8.45 20.53
CA VAL A 282 -10.52 -7.77 19.45
C VAL A 282 -10.84 -8.41 18.11
N MET A 283 -10.80 -7.61 17.03
CA MET A 283 -10.99 -8.14 15.67
C MET A 283 -10.31 -7.24 14.63
N VAL A 284 -10.06 -7.81 13.46
CA VAL A 284 -9.74 -7.05 12.26
C VAL A 284 -11.05 -6.64 11.60
N MET A 285 -11.35 -5.33 11.65
CA MET A 285 -12.60 -4.76 11.15
C MET A 285 -12.55 -4.47 9.66
N GLU A 286 -11.36 -4.21 9.14
CA GLU A 286 -11.12 -4.01 7.71
C GLU A 286 -9.81 -4.64 7.28
N THR A 287 -9.86 -5.33 6.16
CA THR A 287 -8.70 -5.78 5.37
C THR A 287 -9.11 -5.99 3.93
N SER A 288 -8.18 -5.91 3.01
CA SER A 288 -8.36 -6.33 1.61
C SER A 288 -7.03 -6.74 1.02
N TYR A 289 -7.07 -7.45 -0.11
CA TYR A 289 -5.88 -7.81 -0.87
C TYR A 289 -6.18 -7.97 -2.36
N ALA A 290 -5.32 -7.42 -3.21
CA ALA A 290 -5.50 -7.47 -4.66
C ALA A 290 -5.29 -8.89 -5.21
N TYR A 291 -6.20 -9.33 -6.09
CA TYR A 291 -6.07 -10.58 -6.85
C TYR A 291 -5.39 -10.37 -8.21
N THR A 292 -5.22 -9.12 -8.63
CA THR A 292 -4.53 -8.71 -9.86
C THR A 292 -3.94 -7.31 -9.69
N GLY A 293 -2.91 -6.97 -10.46
CA GLY A 293 -2.37 -5.60 -10.57
C GLY A 293 -3.07 -4.75 -11.63
N GLU A 294 -3.99 -5.34 -12.41
CA GLU A 294 -4.69 -4.68 -13.51
C GLU A 294 -5.82 -3.77 -13.00
N ASP A 295 -6.11 -2.73 -13.75
CA ASP A 295 -7.23 -1.81 -13.58
C ASP A 295 -8.26 -2.11 -14.68
N THR A 296 -9.52 -2.27 -14.31
CA THR A 296 -10.58 -2.70 -15.24
C THR A 296 -11.64 -1.64 -15.50
N ASP A 297 -11.72 -0.56 -14.71
CA ASP A 297 -12.76 0.47 -14.87
C ASP A 297 -12.27 1.82 -15.43
N PHE A 298 -10.99 1.92 -15.77
CA PHE A 298 -10.30 3.15 -16.21
C PHE A 298 -10.13 4.22 -15.12
N PHE A 299 -10.36 3.88 -13.86
CA PHE A 299 -10.07 4.74 -12.71
C PHE A 299 -9.01 4.07 -11.82
N GLY A 300 -7.81 4.63 -11.82
CA GLY A 300 -6.63 3.97 -11.26
C GLY A 300 -6.78 3.43 -9.85
N ASN A 301 -6.41 2.17 -9.67
CA ASN A 301 -6.46 1.47 -8.40
C ASN A 301 -5.45 2.02 -7.37
N THR A 302 -5.83 2.05 -6.10
CA THR A 302 -4.94 2.40 -4.98
C THR A 302 -3.76 1.42 -4.88
N ILE A 303 -4.01 0.14 -5.19
CA ILE A 303 -3.02 -0.94 -5.23
C ILE A 303 -2.90 -1.44 -6.65
N GLY A 304 -1.71 -1.37 -7.23
CA GLY A 304 -1.42 -1.83 -8.58
C GLY A 304 0.07 -2.08 -8.79
N ASP A 305 0.45 -2.54 -9.96
CA ASP A 305 1.84 -2.78 -10.31
C ASP A 305 2.67 -1.48 -10.28
N GLY A 306 3.84 -1.53 -9.62
CA GLY A 306 4.74 -0.38 -9.50
C GLY A 306 4.48 0.56 -8.32
N GLY A 307 3.50 0.28 -7.47
CA GLY A 307 3.27 1.04 -6.23
C GLY A 307 4.35 0.81 -5.17
N SER A 308 4.58 1.83 -4.33
CA SER A 308 5.53 1.75 -3.20
C SER A 308 4.79 1.29 -1.93
N PHE A 309 4.56 -0.01 -1.81
CA PHE A 309 3.93 -0.65 -0.66
C PHE A 309 4.49 -2.06 -0.46
N THR A 310 4.23 -2.67 0.70
CA THR A 310 4.64 -4.06 0.97
C THR A 310 3.78 -5.04 0.16
N LYS A 311 4.41 -6.02 -0.46
CA LYS A 311 3.76 -7.06 -1.24
C LYS A 311 4.13 -8.44 -0.68
N ASP A 312 3.45 -8.84 0.41
CA ASP A 312 3.73 -10.11 1.11
C ASP A 312 3.24 -11.34 0.34
N TYR A 313 2.26 -11.16 -0.52
CA TYR A 313 1.66 -12.19 -1.37
C TYR A 313 1.66 -11.71 -2.83
N PRO A 314 1.70 -12.62 -3.82
CA PRO A 314 1.47 -12.23 -5.22
C PRO A 314 0.06 -11.64 -5.42
N PHE A 315 -0.09 -10.74 -6.39
CA PHE A 315 -1.40 -10.29 -6.84
C PHE A 315 -2.04 -11.35 -7.72
N THR A 316 -2.54 -12.39 -7.08
CA THR A 316 -3.20 -13.55 -7.68
C THR A 316 -4.38 -13.97 -6.82
N VAL A 317 -5.29 -14.74 -7.39
CA VAL A 317 -6.41 -15.36 -6.65
C VAL A 317 -5.92 -16.19 -5.46
N GLN A 318 -4.79 -16.91 -5.61
CA GLN A 318 -4.18 -17.66 -4.51
C GLN A 318 -3.56 -16.72 -3.46
N GLY A 319 -2.87 -15.66 -3.91
CA GLY A 319 -2.26 -14.68 -3.00
C GLY A 319 -3.30 -13.94 -2.15
N GLN A 320 -4.44 -13.57 -2.74
CA GLN A 320 -5.59 -13.00 -2.01
C GLN A 320 -6.11 -14.00 -0.95
N ALA A 321 -6.28 -15.26 -1.31
CA ALA A 321 -6.72 -16.30 -0.37
C ALA A 321 -5.70 -16.51 0.77
N ASN A 322 -4.40 -16.51 0.46
CA ASN A 322 -3.33 -16.65 1.46
C ASN A 322 -3.32 -15.47 2.44
N SER A 323 -3.51 -14.24 1.96
CA SER A 323 -3.61 -13.05 2.81
C SER A 323 -4.74 -13.18 3.83
N VAL A 324 -5.96 -13.44 3.35
CA VAL A 324 -7.15 -13.62 4.23
C VAL A 324 -6.96 -14.76 5.22
N ARG A 325 -6.43 -15.90 4.73
CA ARG A 325 -6.16 -17.06 5.58
C ARG A 325 -5.18 -16.75 6.71
N ASN A 326 -4.08 -16.05 6.40
CA ASN A 326 -3.03 -15.77 7.39
C ASN A 326 -3.47 -14.70 8.39
N ILE A 327 -4.22 -13.69 7.97
CA ILE A 327 -4.85 -12.72 8.88
C ILE A 327 -5.83 -13.45 9.83
N THR A 328 -6.67 -14.34 9.30
CA THR A 328 -7.60 -15.14 10.12
C THR A 328 -6.86 -16.01 11.13
N ASP A 329 -5.80 -16.71 10.71
CA ASP A 329 -4.98 -17.53 11.61
C ASP A 329 -4.32 -16.69 12.72
N THR A 330 -3.87 -15.49 12.38
CA THR A 330 -3.32 -14.54 13.35
C THR A 330 -4.37 -14.09 14.37
N VAL A 331 -5.60 -13.81 13.93
CA VAL A 331 -6.69 -13.44 14.86
C VAL A 331 -7.08 -14.60 15.76
N VAL A 332 -7.17 -15.81 15.22
CA VAL A 332 -7.59 -17.02 15.96
C VAL A 332 -6.51 -17.53 16.91
N ASN A 333 -5.29 -17.66 16.42
CA ASN A 333 -4.20 -18.35 17.14
C ASN A 333 -3.13 -17.41 17.70
N GLY A 334 -3.06 -16.19 17.21
CA GLY A 334 -2.09 -15.17 17.62
C GLY A 334 -2.65 -14.14 18.59
N MET A 335 -3.93 -13.80 18.52
CA MET A 335 -4.53 -12.79 19.37
C MET A 335 -5.28 -13.39 20.56
N LYS A 336 -5.20 -12.72 21.71
CA LYS A 336 -6.06 -13.01 22.85
C LYS A 336 -7.48 -12.45 22.57
N ASP A 337 -8.52 -13.28 22.77
CA ASP A 337 -9.92 -12.92 22.57
C ASP A 337 -10.24 -12.33 21.16
N GLY A 338 -9.54 -12.83 20.13
CA GLY A 338 -9.80 -12.51 18.73
C GLY A 338 -11.11 -13.17 18.25
N ILE A 339 -12.05 -12.37 17.72
CA ILE A 339 -13.40 -12.86 17.41
C ILE A 339 -13.76 -12.82 15.93
N GLY A 340 -13.02 -12.15 15.08
CA GLY A 340 -13.43 -12.02 13.68
C GLY A 340 -12.47 -11.26 12.78
N VAL A 341 -12.73 -11.43 11.49
CA VAL A 341 -12.12 -10.68 10.37
C VAL A 341 -13.24 -10.24 9.44
N CYS A 342 -13.26 -8.95 9.11
CA CYS A 342 -14.16 -8.39 8.11
C CYS A 342 -13.34 -7.92 6.90
N TYR A 343 -13.73 -8.37 5.72
CA TYR A 343 -13.11 -7.96 4.46
C TYR A 343 -13.82 -6.71 3.93
N TRP A 344 -13.05 -5.70 3.56
CA TRP A 344 -13.59 -4.42 3.11
C TRP A 344 -13.89 -4.45 1.61
N GLU A 345 -15.12 -4.08 1.25
CA GLU A 345 -15.64 -3.95 -0.12
C GLU A 345 -15.35 -5.16 -1.03
N GLY A 346 -15.65 -6.36 -0.51
CA GLY A 346 -15.35 -7.61 -1.22
C GLY A 346 -16.15 -7.86 -2.50
N ALA A 347 -17.11 -6.99 -2.83
CA ALA A 347 -17.93 -7.07 -4.03
C ALA A 347 -17.91 -5.78 -4.88
N TRP A 348 -17.06 -4.81 -4.56
CA TRP A 348 -16.97 -3.57 -5.34
C TRP A 348 -16.12 -3.78 -6.58
N ILE A 349 -16.77 -4.03 -7.71
CA ILE A 349 -16.15 -4.32 -9.00
C ILE A 349 -16.36 -3.17 -10.00
N ALA A 350 -15.73 -3.24 -11.15
CA ALA A 350 -15.93 -2.31 -12.25
C ALA A 350 -17.39 -2.33 -12.74
N VAL A 351 -18.00 -1.16 -12.94
CA VAL A 351 -19.38 -1.05 -13.46
C VAL A 351 -19.47 -1.03 -14.99
N GLY A 352 -18.36 -1.09 -15.66
CA GLY A 352 -18.21 -1.15 -17.11
C GLY A 352 -16.73 -1.17 -17.48
N THR A 353 -16.43 -1.67 -18.66
CA THR A 353 -15.06 -1.84 -19.16
C THR A 353 -14.85 -1.20 -20.53
N ASP A 354 -15.86 -0.48 -21.08
CA ASP A 354 -15.85 0.00 -22.46
C ASP A 354 -15.12 1.35 -22.60
N SER A 355 -15.41 2.31 -21.72
CA SER A 355 -14.74 3.61 -21.73
C SER A 355 -14.88 4.35 -20.39
N TRP A 356 -13.95 5.28 -20.11
CA TRP A 356 -14.04 6.18 -18.96
C TRP A 356 -15.34 7.00 -18.97
N GLU A 357 -15.74 7.51 -20.14
CA GLU A 357 -16.93 8.36 -20.30
C GLU A 357 -18.22 7.62 -19.96
N GLU A 358 -18.38 6.37 -20.40
CA GLU A 358 -19.57 5.56 -20.10
C GLU A 358 -19.62 5.16 -18.62
N ASN A 359 -18.48 4.78 -18.05
CA ASN A 359 -18.38 4.45 -16.64
C ASN A 359 -18.63 5.67 -15.77
N HIS A 360 -18.11 6.84 -16.14
CA HIS A 360 -18.29 8.09 -15.43
C HIS A 360 -19.78 8.49 -15.33
N GLU A 361 -20.58 8.32 -16.39
CA GLU A 361 -22.02 8.57 -16.35
C GLU A 361 -22.74 7.68 -15.32
N LYS A 362 -22.31 6.41 -15.17
CA LYS A 362 -22.83 5.48 -14.16
C LYS A 362 -22.44 5.91 -12.74
N TRP A 363 -21.16 6.24 -12.53
CA TRP A 363 -20.67 6.70 -11.23
C TRP A 363 -21.40 7.93 -10.74
N GLU A 364 -21.57 8.94 -11.61
CA GLU A 364 -22.32 10.17 -11.29
C GLU A 364 -23.79 9.90 -10.99
N LYS A 365 -24.42 9.00 -11.74
CA LYS A 365 -25.86 8.76 -11.65
C LYS A 365 -26.25 7.86 -10.48
N TYR A 366 -25.50 6.80 -10.26
CA TYR A 366 -25.86 5.73 -9.32
C TYR A 366 -25.00 5.71 -8.07
N GLY A 367 -23.86 6.39 -8.09
CA GLY A 367 -22.94 6.45 -6.96
C GLY A 367 -22.07 5.19 -6.81
N SER A 368 -21.88 4.42 -7.89
CA SER A 368 -21.09 3.19 -7.87
C SER A 368 -19.56 3.41 -7.89
N GLY A 369 -19.09 4.62 -8.19
CA GLY A 369 -17.69 5.00 -7.99
C GLY A 369 -17.42 5.43 -6.55
N TRP A 370 -16.15 5.65 -6.19
CA TRP A 370 -15.77 6.05 -4.82
C TRP A 370 -16.34 7.42 -4.44
N ALA A 371 -16.51 8.32 -5.42
CA ALA A 371 -17.14 9.61 -5.27
C ALA A 371 -17.77 10.08 -6.59
N SER A 372 -18.82 10.88 -6.53
CA SER A 372 -19.35 11.67 -7.63
C SER A 372 -18.89 13.13 -7.54
N SER A 373 -19.02 13.90 -8.63
CA SER A 373 -18.75 15.35 -8.62
C SER A 373 -19.62 16.11 -7.61
N HIS A 374 -20.77 15.55 -7.24
CA HIS A 374 -21.73 16.15 -6.29
C HIS A 374 -21.20 16.13 -4.85
N ALA A 375 -20.23 15.29 -4.54
CA ALA A 375 -19.52 15.27 -3.25
C ALA A 375 -18.86 16.61 -2.93
N ALA A 376 -18.60 17.47 -3.93
CA ALA A 376 -18.15 18.84 -3.73
C ALA A 376 -19.06 19.68 -2.80
N ALA A 377 -20.33 19.31 -2.63
CA ALA A 377 -21.24 19.98 -1.72
C ALA A 377 -20.86 19.78 -0.23
N TYR A 378 -20.11 18.73 0.07
CA TYR A 378 -19.65 18.42 1.42
C TYR A 378 -18.13 18.43 1.53
N ASP A 379 -17.41 17.82 0.59
CA ASP A 379 -15.96 17.69 0.56
C ASP A 379 -15.36 18.24 -0.74
N PRO A 380 -15.29 19.57 -0.91
CA PRO A 380 -14.81 20.19 -2.14
C PRO A 380 -13.30 20.07 -2.36
N GLY A 381 -12.54 19.76 -1.31
CA GLY A 381 -11.09 19.72 -1.33
C GLY A 381 -10.50 18.38 -1.80
N ASP A 382 -11.24 17.30 -1.62
CA ASP A 382 -10.80 15.94 -1.93
C ASP A 382 -11.83 15.23 -2.82
N ALA A 383 -12.90 14.64 -2.28
CA ALA A 383 -13.87 13.86 -3.03
C ALA A 383 -14.52 14.64 -4.18
N GLY A 384 -14.87 15.91 -3.96
CA GLY A 384 -15.41 16.78 -5.00
C GLY A 384 -14.40 17.23 -6.07
N LYS A 385 -13.11 16.90 -5.89
CA LYS A 385 -12.05 17.22 -6.83
C LYS A 385 -11.53 15.99 -7.57
N TYR A 386 -11.43 14.86 -6.87
CA TYR A 386 -10.82 13.63 -7.37
C TYR A 386 -11.83 12.49 -7.52
N TYR A 387 -13.09 12.82 -7.75
CA TYR A 387 -14.18 11.86 -7.95
C TYR A 387 -13.93 10.92 -9.14
N GLY A 388 -14.54 9.74 -9.11
CA GLY A 388 -14.38 8.73 -10.16
C GLY A 388 -14.87 7.36 -9.75
N GLY A 389 -14.33 6.33 -10.42
CA GLY A 389 -14.68 4.93 -10.28
C GLY A 389 -14.24 4.25 -8.99
N SER A 390 -14.21 2.93 -8.99
CA SER A 390 -13.68 2.16 -7.88
C SER A 390 -12.15 2.21 -7.89
N ALA A 391 -11.55 2.67 -6.80
CA ALA A 391 -10.09 2.62 -6.62
C ALA A 391 -9.61 1.27 -6.05
N VAL A 392 -10.49 0.25 -5.98
CA VAL A 392 -10.25 -1.04 -5.30
C VAL A 392 -10.94 -2.23 -5.99
N ASP A 393 -11.37 -2.09 -7.24
CA ASP A 393 -12.05 -3.14 -8.00
C ASP A 393 -11.21 -4.42 -8.11
N ASN A 394 -9.88 -4.28 -8.16
CA ASN A 394 -8.93 -5.39 -8.17
C ASN A 394 -8.75 -6.11 -6.82
N GLN A 395 -9.47 -5.70 -5.77
CA GLN A 395 -9.44 -6.32 -4.44
C GLN A 395 -10.74 -7.08 -4.12
N ALA A 396 -11.74 -7.03 -5.00
CA ALA A 396 -12.98 -7.78 -4.84
C ALA A 396 -12.76 -9.31 -4.93
N PHE A 397 -13.76 -10.08 -4.49
CA PHE A 397 -13.84 -11.54 -4.69
C PHE A 397 -14.62 -11.94 -5.94
N PHE A 398 -14.83 -10.99 -6.82
CA PHE A 398 -15.52 -11.16 -8.09
C PHE A 398 -14.68 -10.51 -9.20
N ASP A 399 -14.72 -11.10 -10.39
CA ASP A 399 -14.12 -10.48 -11.58
C ASP A 399 -14.96 -9.30 -12.09
N ALA A 400 -14.48 -8.59 -13.09
CA ALA A 400 -15.17 -7.43 -13.68
C ALA A 400 -16.54 -7.77 -14.29
N GLU A 401 -16.80 -9.05 -14.58
CA GLU A 401 -18.09 -9.53 -15.08
C GLU A 401 -19.02 -10.01 -13.95
N GLY A 402 -18.61 -9.91 -12.69
CA GLY A 402 -19.40 -10.31 -11.52
C GLY A 402 -19.39 -11.81 -11.22
N ARG A 403 -18.42 -12.58 -11.78
CA ARG A 403 -18.25 -13.99 -11.46
C ARG A 403 -17.38 -14.16 -10.23
N PRO A 404 -17.73 -15.06 -9.29
CA PRO A 404 -16.94 -15.25 -8.09
C PRO A 404 -15.57 -15.84 -8.42
N LEU A 405 -14.53 -15.25 -7.84
CA LEU A 405 -13.17 -15.78 -7.87
C LEU A 405 -13.05 -17.00 -6.94
N GLU A 406 -12.18 -17.94 -7.28
CA GLU A 406 -11.91 -19.10 -6.43
C GLU A 406 -11.50 -18.70 -5.01
N SER A 407 -10.82 -17.55 -4.83
CA SER A 407 -10.42 -17.01 -3.52
C SER A 407 -11.60 -16.81 -2.57
N LEU A 408 -12.82 -16.56 -3.04
CA LEU A 408 -14.00 -16.46 -2.18
C LEU A 408 -14.26 -17.73 -1.35
N LYS A 409 -13.87 -18.89 -1.85
CA LYS A 409 -14.01 -20.16 -1.13
C LYS A 409 -13.11 -20.26 0.10
N VAL A 410 -12.13 -19.37 0.28
CA VAL A 410 -11.19 -19.40 1.41
C VAL A 410 -11.91 -19.39 2.75
N PHE A 411 -12.97 -18.62 2.92
CA PHE A 411 -13.71 -18.51 4.18
C PHE A 411 -14.32 -19.85 4.62
N ARG A 412 -14.78 -20.66 3.68
CA ARG A 412 -15.25 -22.03 3.93
C ARG A 412 -14.08 -22.99 4.11
N LEU A 413 -13.08 -22.91 3.20
CA LEU A 413 -11.97 -23.88 3.16
C LEU A 413 -11.04 -23.78 4.37
N MET A 414 -10.95 -22.65 5.05
CA MET A 414 -10.14 -22.52 6.27
C MET A 414 -10.57 -23.44 7.40
N ARG A 415 -11.82 -23.89 7.44
CA ARG A 415 -12.33 -24.81 8.48
C ARG A 415 -11.83 -26.25 8.29
N GLU A 416 -11.72 -26.70 7.07
CA GLU A 416 -11.38 -28.10 6.74
C GLU A 416 -9.96 -28.22 6.16
N GLY A 417 -9.48 -27.18 5.56
CA GLY A 417 -8.30 -27.18 4.70
C GLY A 417 -8.62 -27.64 3.28
N ASN A 418 -7.76 -27.31 2.35
CA ASN A 418 -7.79 -27.85 1.00
C ASN A 418 -6.37 -28.09 0.50
N ALA A 419 -6.01 -29.35 0.30
CA ALA A 419 -4.68 -29.79 -0.15
C ALA A 419 -4.66 -29.89 -1.69
N ALA A 420 -4.80 -28.77 -2.39
CA ALA A 420 -4.50 -28.71 -3.81
C ALA A 420 -3.00 -28.97 -4.05
N GLU A 421 -2.63 -29.35 -5.28
CA GLU A 421 -1.24 -29.57 -5.64
C GLU A 421 -0.39 -28.32 -5.39
N LEU A 422 0.76 -28.50 -4.73
CA LEU A 422 1.71 -27.42 -4.49
C LEU A 422 2.42 -27.06 -5.81
N ARG A 423 2.14 -25.90 -6.35
CA ARG A 423 2.68 -25.40 -7.62
C ARG A 423 3.15 -23.95 -7.48
N ALA A 424 3.94 -23.47 -8.43
CA ALA A 424 4.25 -22.07 -8.55
C ALA A 424 2.96 -21.27 -8.86
N ASP A 425 2.76 -20.18 -8.15
CA ASP A 425 1.65 -19.24 -8.31
C ASP A 425 2.08 -17.96 -9.02
N ALA A 426 3.28 -17.46 -8.66
CA ALA A 426 3.92 -16.31 -9.30
C ALA A 426 5.44 -16.41 -9.24
N LEU A 427 6.13 -15.54 -9.95
CA LEU A 427 7.57 -15.32 -9.82
C LEU A 427 7.81 -13.97 -9.13
N GLU A 428 8.83 -13.91 -8.28
CA GLU A 428 9.33 -12.62 -7.79
C GLU A 428 10.07 -11.90 -8.90
N GLU A 429 9.91 -10.58 -8.97
CA GLU A 429 10.51 -9.71 -9.97
C GLU A 429 11.75 -9.03 -9.38
N PRO A 430 12.98 -9.52 -9.67
CA PRO A 430 14.19 -8.92 -9.16
C PRO A 430 14.44 -7.53 -9.71
N SER A 431 15.12 -6.70 -8.91
CA SER A 431 15.64 -5.41 -9.34
C SER A 431 17.15 -5.41 -9.27
N VAL A 432 17.80 -4.95 -10.33
CA VAL A 432 19.25 -4.86 -10.48
C VAL A 432 19.62 -3.38 -10.68
N VAL A 433 20.64 -2.93 -9.98
CA VAL A 433 21.28 -1.63 -10.25
C VAL A 433 22.61 -1.92 -10.94
N CYS A 434 22.82 -1.34 -12.12
CA CYS A 434 24.01 -1.51 -12.91
C CYS A 434 24.65 -0.15 -13.22
N ASP A 435 25.95 -0.05 -12.98
CA ASP A 435 26.73 1.11 -13.44
C ASP A 435 26.88 1.04 -14.97
N LEU A 436 26.67 2.16 -15.65
CA LEU A 436 26.74 2.28 -17.12
C LEU A 436 28.06 1.78 -17.72
N ALA A 437 29.16 1.79 -16.97
CA ALA A 437 30.45 1.33 -17.47
C ALA A 437 30.81 -0.12 -17.05
N MET A 438 29.95 -0.78 -16.26
CA MET A 438 30.17 -2.15 -15.80
C MET A 438 29.29 -3.13 -16.56
N PRO A 439 29.71 -4.40 -16.74
CA PRO A 439 28.86 -5.41 -17.34
C PRO A 439 27.55 -5.61 -16.55
N LEU A 440 26.45 -5.74 -17.25
CA LEU A 440 25.16 -6.08 -16.63
C LEU A 440 25.12 -7.55 -16.24
N GLU A 441 24.98 -7.82 -14.96
CA GLU A 441 24.82 -9.17 -14.41
C GLU A 441 23.37 -9.37 -13.97
N LEU A 442 22.61 -10.16 -14.72
CA LEU A 442 21.25 -10.56 -14.36
C LEU A 442 21.28 -11.81 -13.46
N PRO A 443 20.33 -11.98 -12.52
CA PRO A 443 20.27 -13.14 -11.66
C PRO A 443 20.08 -14.44 -12.46
N GLU A 444 20.77 -15.50 -12.08
CA GLU A 444 20.65 -16.83 -12.69
C GLU A 444 19.36 -17.57 -12.25
N THR A 445 18.79 -17.17 -11.13
CA THR A 445 17.54 -17.72 -10.57
C THR A 445 16.62 -16.61 -10.11
N VAL A 446 15.33 -16.88 -10.15
CA VAL A 446 14.29 -16.08 -9.49
C VAL A 446 13.52 -16.95 -8.50
N ASN A 447 12.90 -16.36 -7.49
CA ASN A 447 12.06 -17.12 -6.58
C ASN A 447 10.68 -17.34 -7.21
N ALA A 448 10.26 -18.60 -7.31
CA ALA A 448 8.87 -18.95 -7.48
C ALA A 448 8.16 -18.86 -6.12
N VAL A 449 7.11 -18.08 -6.03
CA VAL A 449 6.18 -18.07 -4.90
C VAL A 449 5.17 -19.19 -5.12
N MET A 450 5.18 -20.16 -4.22
CA MET A 450 4.31 -21.34 -4.32
C MET A 450 2.91 -21.06 -3.79
N THR A 451 1.95 -21.90 -4.12
CA THR A 451 0.56 -21.78 -3.65
C THR A 451 0.41 -21.78 -2.12
N ASP A 452 1.39 -22.32 -1.38
CA ASP A 452 1.48 -22.23 0.10
C ASP A 452 2.22 -20.98 0.61
N ASN A 453 2.53 -20.04 -0.28
CA ASN A 453 3.34 -18.85 -0.06
C ASN A 453 4.83 -19.13 0.30
N SER A 454 5.29 -20.37 0.19
CA SER A 454 6.74 -20.67 0.28
C SER A 454 7.47 -20.18 -0.98
N ARG A 455 8.77 -19.89 -0.84
CA ARG A 455 9.61 -19.41 -1.95
C ARG A 455 10.61 -20.47 -2.33
N ARG A 456 10.76 -20.70 -3.64
CA ARG A 456 11.71 -21.68 -4.17
C ARG A 456 12.50 -21.06 -5.32
N PRO A 457 13.83 -21.07 -5.29
CA PRO A 457 14.64 -20.59 -6.41
C PRO A 457 14.44 -21.52 -7.62
N VAL A 458 14.18 -20.92 -8.78
CA VAL A 458 14.06 -21.60 -10.07
C VAL A 458 15.00 -20.93 -11.08
N PRO A 459 15.68 -21.71 -11.95
CA PRO A 459 16.52 -21.14 -13.00
C PRO A 459 15.70 -20.26 -13.93
N VAL A 460 16.29 -19.14 -14.37
CA VAL A 460 15.65 -18.19 -15.28
C VAL A 460 16.48 -18.02 -16.55
N THR A 461 15.82 -17.83 -17.67
CA THR A 461 16.43 -17.47 -18.96
C THR A 461 15.91 -16.08 -19.35
N TRP A 462 16.83 -15.10 -19.40
CA TRP A 462 16.50 -13.74 -19.78
C TRP A 462 16.56 -13.53 -21.30
N ASN A 463 15.63 -12.76 -21.84
CA ASN A 463 15.53 -12.44 -23.27
C ASN A 463 16.31 -11.13 -23.58
N LEU A 464 17.55 -11.02 -23.10
CA LEU A 464 18.42 -9.87 -23.34
C LEU A 464 19.38 -10.17 -24.48
N THR A 465 19.30 -9.41 -25.57
CA THR A 465 20.25 -9.51 -26.68
C THR A 465 21.47 -8.61 -26.42
N ALA A 466 22.61 -8.98 -27.02
CA ALA A 466 23.83 -8.17 -26.91
C ALA A 466 23.67 -6.74 -27.50
N GLU A 467 22.75 -6.54 -28.42
CA GLU A 467 22.43 -5.22 -28.96
C GLU A 467 21.62 -4.37 -27.97
N GLN A 468 20.62 -4.97 -27.31
CA GLN A 468 19.84 -4.29 -26.26
C GLN A 468 20.74 -3.93 -25.07
N ASP A 469 21.57 -4.86 -24.60
CA ASP A 469 22.55 -4.62 -23.53
C ASP A 469 23.47 -3.44 -23.85
N ARG A 470 24.09 -3.43 -25.04
CA ARG A 470 24.90 -2.28 -25.48
C ARG A 470 24.10 -0.99 -25.52
N THR A 471 22.87 -0.99 -26.05
CA THR A 471 22.02 0.20 -26.13
C THR A 471 21.70 0.76 -24.75
N MET A 472 21.46 -0.12 -23.76
CA MET A 472 21.22 0.29 -22.37
C MET A 472 22.41 1.05 -21.78
N HIS A 473 23.65 0.58 -22.03
CA HIS A 473 24.88 1.24 -21.59
C HIS A 473 25.13 2.56 -22.30
N GLU A 474 24.80 2.67 -23.58
CA GLU A 474 25.04 3.88 -24.41
C GLU A 474 23.96 4.98 -24.20
N SER A 475 22.76 4.63 -23.71
CA SER A 475 21.62 5.56 -23.61
C SER A 475 21.66 6.47 -22.36
N GLY A 476 22.61 6.25 -21.45
CA GLY A 476 22.69 6.97 -20.18
C GLY A 476 21.74 6.42 -19.11
N PRO A 477 21.67 7.10 -17.93
CA PRO A 477 20.87 6.63 -16.80
C PRO A 477 19.39 6.47 -17.16
N ALA A 478 18.85 5.26 -16.98
CA ALA A 478 17.46 4.93 -17.27
C ALA A 478 17.05 3.63 -16.57
N ARG A 479 15.74 3.38 -16.46
CA ARG A 479 15.18 2.12 -15.98
C ARG A 479 14.65 1.30 -17.14
N TYR A 480 14.99 0.02 -17.15
CA TYR A 480 14.60 -0.95 -18.16
C TYR A 480 13.89 -2.14 -17.54
N GLU A 481 12.98 -2.75 -18.30
CA GLU A 481 12.37 -4.03 -17.99
C GLU A 481 12.95 -5.10 -18.92
N ILE A 482 13.48 -6.16 -18.34
CA ILE A 482 14.02 -7.31 -19.07
C ILE A 482 13.08 -8.49 -18.87
N ALA A 483 12.47 -8.94 -19.96
CA ALA A 483 11.63 -10.12 -19.95
C ALA A 483 12.46 -11.41 -19.97
N GLY A 484 11.89 -12.50 -19.40
CA GLY A 484 12.50 -13.82 -19.36
C GLY A 484 11.46 -14.92 -19.14
N GLU A 485 11.94 -16.12 -18.88
CA GLU A 485 11.12 -17.29 -18.55
C GLU A 485 11.78 -18.10 -17.44
N ALA A 486 10.99 -18.52 -16.44
CA ALA A 486 11.44 -19.41 -15.38
C ALA A 486 10.32 -20.40 -15.02
N GLY A 487 10.65 -21.70 -15.05
CA GLY A 487 9.68 -22.76 -14.72
C GLY A 487 8.43 -22.80 -15.61
N GLY A 488 8.51 -22.31 -16.86
CA GLY A 488 7.39 -22.22 -17.78
C GLY A 488 6.48 -21.00 -17.56
N MET A 489 6.89 -20.04 -16.70
CA MET A 489 6.17 -18.80 -16.41
C MET A 489 6.96 -17.60 -16.94
N PRO A 490 6.28 -16.52 -17.39
CA PRO A 490 6.97 -15.28 -17.74
C PRO A 490 7.66 -14.67 -16.52
N ALA A 491 8.92 -14.26 -16.69
CA ALA A 491 9.72 -13.58 -15.68
C ALA A 491 10.05 -12.16 -16.12
N ARG A 492 10.22 -11.24 -15.15
CA ARG A 492 10.62 -9.85 -15.37
C ARG A 492 11.75 -9.49 -14.42
N CYS A 493 12.70 -8.69 -14.90
CA CYS A 493 13.75 -8.07 -14.11
C CYS A 493 13.78 -6.57 -14.39
N TYR A 494 13.76 -5.75 -13.36
CA TYR A 494 13.91 -4.30 -13.49
C TYR A 494 15.38 -3.91 -13.33
N VAL A 495 15.95 -3.30 -14.36
CA VAL A 495 17.35 -2.86 -14.38
C VAL A 495 17.39 -1.34 -14.34
N SER A 496 18.03 -0.78 -13.32
CA SER A 496 18.34 0.64 -13.21
C SER A 496 19.79 0.87 -13.64
N MET A 497 19.98 1.42 -14.85
CA MET A 497 21.28 1.86 -15.33
C MET A 497 21.56 3.23 -14.72
N ILE A 498 22.68 3.38 -14.02
CA ILE A 498 23.06 4.64 -13.33
C ILE A 498 24.53 4.97 -13.55
N GLU A 499 24.91 6.23 -13.42
CA GLU A 499 26.27 6.63 -13.12
C GLU A 499 26.47 6.47 -11.60
N TYR A 500 27.15 5.40 -11.20
CA TYR A 500 27.32 5.11 -9.78
C TYR A 500 28.44 5.94 -9.18
N ASN A 501 28.17 6.60 -8.04
CA ASN A 501 29.19 7.30 -7.28
C ASN A 501 29.75 6.37 -6.18
N TYR A 502 31.01 5.99 -6.29
CA TYR A 502 31.67 5.07 -5.36
C TYR A 502 32.13 5.71 -4.05
N LEU A 503 31.87 7.01 -3.84
CA LEU A 503 32.20 7.73 -2.61
C LEU A 503 31.06 7.67 -1.60
N ALA A 504 31.42 7.47 -0.35
CA ALA A 504 30.50 7.66 0.77
C ALA A 504 30.40 9.16 1.11
N ASP A 505 29.19 9.62 1.49
CA ASP A 505 28.94 11.02 1.93
C ASP A 505 29.58 12.06 0.98
N TYR A 506 29.35 11.89 -0.31
CA TYR A 506 30.02 12.63 -1.39
C TYR A 506 29.65 14.13 -1.43
N SER A 507 28.51 14.51 -0.89
CA SER A 507 28.03 15.88 -0.73
C SER A 507 27.96 16.32 0.73
N PHE A 508 28.61 15.60 1.65
CA PHE A 508 28.75 15.91 3.08
C PHE A 508 27.44 15.92 3.89
N GLU A 509 26.33 15.48 3.35
CA GLU A 509 25.02 15.52 4.00
C GLU A 509 24.95 14.65 5.28
N GLU A 510 25.80 13.61 5.38
CA GLU A 510 25.94 12.77 6.58
C GLU A 510 26.97 13.34 7.59
N GLY A 511 27.52 14.52 7.33
CA GLY A 511 28.42 15.25 8.24
C GLY A 511 29.91 15.03 8.02
N GLY A 512 30.31 14.50 6.87
CA GLY A 512 31.69 14.39 6.43
C GLY A 512 32.53 13.33 7.11
N SER A 513 31.94 12.40 7.87
CA SER A 513 32.67 11.40 8.64
C SER A 513 33.49 10.41 7.78
N ALA A 514 33.13 10.27 6.50
CA ALA A 514 33.88 9.47 5.52
C ALA A 514 35.14 10.16 4.99
N TRP A 515 35.31 11.44 5.26
CA TRP A 515 36.40 12.27 4.78
C TRP A 515 37.42 12.59 5.87
N VAL A 516 38.70 12.57 5.53
CA VAL A 516 39.81 12.94 6.40
C VAL A 516 40.32 14.31 5.98
N ILE A 517 40.21 15.27 6.88
CA ILE A 517 40.74 16.62 6.69
C ILE A 517 42.13 16.68 7.35
N THR A 518 43.17 17.00 6.59
CA THR A 518 44.52 17.22 7.11
C THR A 518 44.91 18.69 6.91
N ASP A 519 44.89 19.46 7.98
CA ASP A 519 45.30 20.87 8.00
C ASP A 519 46.82 20.97 8.09
N LEU A 520 47.44 21.58 7.07
CA LEU A 520 48.89 21.70 6.90
C LEU A 520 49.41 23.05 7.42
N LYS A 521 48.57 24.09 7.56
CA LYS A 521 48.96 25.46 7.88
C LYS A 521 48.19 26.11 9.01
N LYS A 522 47.21 25.41 9.62
CA LYS A 522 46.32 25.91 10.67
C LYS A 522 45.42 27.03 10.18
N ALA A 523 44.52 26.71 9.28
CA ALA A 523 43.43 27.58 8.87
C ALA A 523 42.56 27.97 10.07
N ASP A 524 41.99 29.19 10.05
CA ASP A 524 41.13 29.64 11.15
C ASP A 524 39.83 28.83 11.24
N GLU A 525 39.26 28.46 10.08
CA GLU A 525 38.05 27.65 9.98
C GLU A 525 38.24 26.54 8.93
N LEU A 526 37.93 25.30 9.32
CA LEU A 526 38.07 24.11 8.45
C LEU A 526 37.15 23.01 9.01
N TYR A 527 35.91 22.93 8.52
CA TYR A 527 34.88 22.02 9.04
C TYR A 527 33.76 21.81 8.01
N ILE A 528 32.87 20.83 8.26
CA ILE A 528 31.63 20.66 7.50
C ILE A 528 30.58 21.64 8.01
N GLU A 529 30.18 22.59 7.15
CA GLU A 529 29.17 23.60 7.44
C GLU A 529 27.78 23.14 6.99
N ASP A 530 26.75 23.36 7.81
CA ASP A 530 25.33 23.16 7.44
C ASP A 530 24.75 24.52 7.07
N LYS A 531 24.73 24.81 5.76
CA LYS A 531 24.27 26.10 5.24
C LYS A 531 23.81 25.98 3.78
N LYS A 532 22.55 25.64 3.61
CA LYS A 532 21.91 25.33 2.32
C LYS A 532 22.22 26.33 1.20
N ASN A 533 22.25 27.62 1.50
CA ASN A 533 22.47 28.68 0.46
C ASN A 533 23.90 28.73 -0.05
N ASP A 534 24.84 28.11 0.64
CA ASP A 534 26.27 28.07 0.29
C ASP A 534 26.69 26.68 -0.23
N SER A 535 25.78 25.70 -0.28
CA SER A 535 26.01 24.35 -0.83
C SER A 535 25.67 24.32 -2.32
N LEU A 536 26.35 23.46 -3.06
CA LEU A 536 26.04 23.20 -4.48
C LEU A 536 24.80 22.34 -4.57
N THR A 537 24.75 21.24 -3.76
CA THR A 537 23.56 20.41 -3.55
C THR A 537 23.28 20.25 -2.07
N GLY A 538 22.09 19.78 -1.71
CA GLY A 538 21.72 19.53 -0.32
C GLY A 538 21.76 20.76 0.59
N SER A 539 22.38 20.58 1.77
CA SER A 539 22.51 21.63 2.79
C SER A 539 23.89 21.74 3.41
N LYS A 540 24.76 20.76 3.22
CA LYS A 540 26.08 20.73 3.82
C LYS A 540 27.19 20.75 2.78
N HIS A 541 28.37 21.23 3.20
CA HIS A 541 29.56 21.29 2.37
C HIS A 541 30.80 21.37 3.27
N MET A 542 31.99 21.09 2.70
CA MET A 542 33.26 21.37 3.35
C MET A 542 33.56 22.85 3.27
N HIS A 543 33.68 23.52 4.42
CA HIS A 543 34.01 24.95 4.55
C HIS A 543 35.47 25.16 4.93
N PHE A 544 36.12 26.19 4.33
CA PHE A 544 37.38 26.70 4.78
C PHE A 544 37.43 28.25 4.76
N TRP A 545 38.07 28.82 5.76
CA TRP A 545 38.33 30.26 5.85
C TRP A 545 39.60 30.56 6.65
N SER A 546 40.31 31.62 6.31
CA SER A 546 41.37 32.17 7.13
C SER A 546 41.60 33.65 6.85
N ALA A 547 41.78 34.43 7.89
CA ALA A 547 42.13 35.85 7.81
C ALA A 547 43.63 36.09 7.54
N ALA A 548 44.48 35.10 7.85
CA ALA A 548 45.93 35.23 7.69
C ALA A 548 46.36 34.86 6.28
N ARG A 549 47.35 35.58 5.76
CA ARG A 549 48.01 35.25 4.50
C ARG A 549 48.74 33.91 4.63
N ASP A 550 48.74 33.13 3.58
CA ASP A 550 49.44 31.84 3.48
C ASP A 550 49.05 30.81 4.55
N SER A 551 47.83 30.92 5.17
CA SER A 551 47.38 30.05 6.24
C SER A 551 46.42 28.93 5.79
N VAL A 552 45.95 28.95 4.54
CA VAL A 552 45.11 27.90 3.98
C VAL A 552 45.95 26.92 3.16
N GLU A 553 46.27 25.78 3.73
CA GLU A 553 46.84 24.62 3.01
C GLU A 553 46.35 23.36 3.69
N PHE A 554 45.53 22.55 2.99
CA PHE A 554 45.00 21.33 3.52
C PHE A 554 44.73 20.27 2.44
N THR A 555 44.55 19.01 2.86
CA THR A 555 43.98 17.97 2.03
C THR A 555 42.66 17.51 2.62
N LEU A 556 41.72 17.14 1.75
CA LEU A 556 40.47 16.48 2.05
C LEU A 556 40.48 15.15 1.30
N GLU A 557 40.58 14.04 2.02
CA GLU A 557 40.80 12.73 1.44
C GLU A 557 39.74 11.70 1.89
N GLN A 558 39.40 10.78 0.98
CA GLN A 558 38.58 9.60 1.30
C GLN A 558 39.28 8.34 0.77
N ALA A 559 39.49 7.36 1.65
CA ALA A 559 39.87 6.03 1.25
C ALA A 559 38.66 5.28 0.69
N VAL A 560 38.77 4.74 -0.49
CA VAL A 560 37.68 4.06 -1.20
C VAL A 560 37.77 2.57 -0.98
N THR A 561 36.68 1.95 -0.52
CA THR A 561 36.58 0.49 -0.32
C THR A 561 35.52 -0.09 -1.25
N GLY A 562 35.72 -1.33 -1.68
CA GLY A 562 34.74 -2.03 -2.53
C GLY A 562 34.68 -1.53 -3.97
N LEU A 563 35.69 -0.79 -4.44
CA LEU A 563 35.79 -0.38 -5.83
C LEU A 563 36.04 -1.63 -6.70
N PRO A 564 35.25 -1.91 -7.74
CA PRO A 564 35.50 -3.02 -8.67
C PRO A 564 36.75 -2.73 -9.54
N GLU A 565 37.32 -3.76 -10.16
CA GLU A 565 38.36 -3.56 -11.17
C GLU A 565 37.81 -2.80 -12.38
N GLY A 566 38.59 -1.87 -12.93
CA GLY A 566 38.17 -1.10 -14.09
C GLY A 566 38.80 0.30 -14.18
N ASN A 567 38.27 1.11 -15.05
CA ASN A 567 38.70 2.51 -15.23
C ASN A 567 37.76 3.46 -14.49
N PHE A 568 38.33 4.44 -13.80
CA PHE A 568 37.57 5.39 -13.00
C PHE A 568 38.07 6.79 -13.18
N ARG A 569 37.23 7.77 -12.81
CA ARG A 569 37.56 9.21 -12.79
C ARG A 569 37.01 9.79 -11.51
N PHE A 570 37.84 10.64 -10.88
CA PHE A 570 37.43 11.42 -9.72
C PHE A 570 37.20 12.87 -10.11
N SER A 571 36.13 13.50 -9.60
CA SER A 571 35.83 14.91 -9.75
C SER A 571 35.36 15.51 -8.44
N ALA A 572 35.49 16.82 -8.30
CA ALA A 572 34.94 17.58 -7.19
C ALA A 572 34.65 19.02 -7.62
N SER A 573 33.78 19.69 -6.87
CA SER A 573 33.40 21.08 -7.11
C SER A 573 33.89 21.99 -5.99
N ILE A 574 34.40 23.16 -6.33
CA ILE A 574 34.87 24.17 -5.39
C ILE A 574 34.36 25.55 -5.78
N MET A 575 34.03 26.39 -4.79
CA MET A 575 33.88 27.84 -4.95
C MET A 575 34.65 28.57 -3.86
N GLY A 576 35.00 29.79 -4.08
CA GLY A 576 35.70 30.62 -3.08
C GLY A 576 36.23 31.94 -3.62
N GLY A 577 36.99 32.66 -2.80
CA GLY A 577 37.57 33.93 -3.19
C GLY A 577 38.60 34.45 -2.21
N ASP A 578 39.02 35.70 -2.44
CA ASP A 578 39.98 36.48 -1.65
C ASP A 578 41.39 35.87 -1.56
N CYS A 579 41.69 34.90 -2.42
CA CYS A 579 43.04 34.33 -2.57
C CYS A 579 43.84 35.08 -3.64
N GLY A 580 45.14 35.28 -3.40
CA GLY A 580 46.08 35.81 -4.40
C GLY A 580 46.43 34.73 -5.43
N ASP A 581 47.38 33.87 -5.10
CA ASP A 581 47.73 32.71 -5.91
C ASP A 581 47.10 31.42 -5.30
N THR A 582 46.68 30.52 -6.15
CA THR A 582 46.06 29.25 -5.74
C THR A 582 46.79 28.06 -6.37
N ASP A 583 46.94 26.99 -5.57
CA ASP A 583 47.29 25.65 -6.07
C ASP A 583 46.23 24.68 -5.56
N ILE A 584 45.19 24.47 -6.38
CA ILE A 584 44.00 23.68 -6.02
C ILE A 584 43.77 22.64 -7.11
N TYR A 585 43.67 21.38 -6.73
CA TYR A 585 43.41 20.29 -7.67
C TYR A 585 42.77 19.07 -6.97
N ALA A 586 41.97 18.35 -7.72
CA ALA A 586 41.53 17.01 -7.35
C ALA A 586 42.59 15.98 -7.75
N TYR A 587 42.75 14.89 -6.96
CA TYR A 587 43.76 13.88 -7.25
C TYR A 587 43.33 12.48 -6.81
N VAL A 588 43.99 11.47 -7.36
CA VAL A 588 43.84 10.05 -6.97
C VAL A 588 45.20 9.51 -6.58
N LYS A 589 45.23 8.81 -5.44
CA LYS A 589 46.37 7.98 -5.01
C LYS A 589 46.03 6.50 -5.23
N VAL A 590 47.00 5.78 -5.76
CA VAL A 590 47.00 4.30 -5.77
C VAL A 590 48.22 3.86 -4.95
N ASN A 591 47.95 3.02 -3.95
CA ASN A 591 49.00 2.51 -3.05
C ASN A 591 49.87 3.63 -2.41
N GLY A 592 49.22 4.78 -2.11
CA GLY A 592 49.82 5.96 -1.48
C GLY A 592 50.50 6.92 -2.44
N GLU A 593 50.66 6.61 -3.72
CA GLU A 593 51.28 7.50 -4.74
C GLU A 593 50.20 8.21 -5.58
N ILE A 594 50.33 9.52 -5.80
CA ILE A 594 49.44 10.28 -6.67
C ILE A 594 49.70 9.91 -8.12
N ILE A 595 48.72 9.25 -8.75
CA ILE A 595 48.82 8.81 -10.15
C ILE A 595 48.01 9.67 -11.12
N ALA A 596 47.03 10.44 -10.64
CA ALA A 596 46.20 11.30 -11.46
C ALA A 596 45.91 12.62 -10.72
N ARG A 597 45.96 13.75 -11.44
CA ARG A 597 45.57 15.07 -10.96
C ARG A 597 44.69 15.74 -11.99
N SER A 598 43.72 16.54 -11.51
CA SER A 598 42.92 17.40 -12.39
C SER A 598 43.74 18.58 -12.91
N GLU A 599 43.21 19.25 -13.91
CA GLU A 599 43.61 20.63 -14.19
C GLU A 599 43.39 21.51 -12.94
N PRO A 600 44.10 22.63 -12.81
CA PRO A 600 43.93 23.53 -11.68
C PRO A 600 42.48 23.99 -11.52
N MET A 601 41.98 23.98 -10.30
CA MET A 601 40.65 24.48 -9.94
C MET A 601 40.73 25.95 -9.54
N ALA A 602 39.77 26.76 -9.99
CA ALA A 602 39.73 28.19 -9.76
C ALA A 602 38.66 28.59 -8.75
N ILE A 603 38.99 29.50 -7.83
CA ILE A 603 38.04 30.13 -6.93
C ILE A 603 37.88 31.62 -7.33
N THR A 604 36.73 31.93 -7.95
CA THR A 604 36.49 33.22 -8.61
C THR A 604 35.41 34.09 -7.98
N GLY A 605 34.79 33.59 -6.93
CA GLY A 605 33.76 34.31 -6.17
C GLY A 605 32.62 33.45 -5.65
N TYR A 606 31.68 34.07 -4.96
CA TYR A 606 30.48 33.42 -4.40
C TYR A 606 29.58 32.91 -5.51
N ALA A 607 29.05 31.70 -5.31
CA ALA A 607 28.20 30.97 -6.26
C ALA A 607 28.86 30.70 -7.64
N GLN A 608 30.20 30.86 -7.74
CA GLN A 608 30.99 30.54 -8.93
C GLN A 608 31.70 29.19 -8.68
N TRP A 609 30.98 28.09 -8.89
CA TRP A 609 31.52 26.75 -8.74
C TRP A 609 32.37 26.35 -9.92
N ASP A 610 33.59 25.84 -9.66
CA ASP A 610 34.47 25.23 -10.64
C ASP A 610 34.57 23.73 -10.35
N THR A 611 34.14 22.90 -11.30
CA THR A 611 34.20 21.43 -11.21
C THR A 611 35.30 20.92 -12.14
N LYS A 612 36.24 20.17 -11.60
CA LYS A 612 37.31 19.54 -12.39
C LYS A 612 37.36 18.04 -12.10
N SER A 613 37.73 17.31 -13.16
CA SER A 613 37.93 15.85 -13.08
C SER A 613 39.41 15.53 -13.28
N THR A 614 39.87 14.47 -12.63
CA THR A 614 41.17 13.85 -12.94
C THR A 614 41.14 13.18 -14.32
N PRO A 615 42.28 12.94 -14.97
CA PRO A 615 42.35 11.90 -15.98
C PRO A 615 41.83 10.57 -15.47
N ALA A 616 41.35 9.71 -16.37
CA ALA A 616 41.00 8.36 -16.00
C ALA A 616 42.20 7.58 -15.45
N PHE A 617 41.96 6.73 -14.46
CA PHE A 617 42.95 5.82 -13.90
C PHE A 617 42.38 4.40 -13.86
N THR A 618 43.26 3.39 -13.86
CA THR A 618 42.87 2.00 -13.75
C THR A 618 43.04 1.51 -12.32
N HIS A 619 42.02 0.83 -11.78
CA HIS A 619 42.05 0.11 -10.53
C HIS A 619 42.18 -1.40 -10.81
N SER A 620 43.12 -2.06 -10.13
CA SER A 620 43.31 -3.50 -10.17
C SER A 620 43.07 -4.10 -8.79
N ALA A 621 42.75 -5.40 -8.74
CA ALA A 621 42.49 -6.08 -7.47
C ALA A 621 43.69 -5.94 -6.50
N GLY A 622 43.37 -5.50 -5.29
CA GLY A 622 44.38 -5.29 -4.23
C GLY A 622 44.99 -3.89 -4.15
N ASP A 623 44.66 -3.00 -5.08
CA ASP A 623 45.06 -1.60 -4.97
C ASP A 623 44.32 -0.86 -3.85
N GLU A 624 45.05 -0.07 -3.07
CA GLU A 624 44.50 0.87 -2.12
C GLU A 624 44.25 2.22 -2.80
N ILE A 625 42.97 2.60 -2.94
CA ILE A 625 42.56 3.83 -3.60
C ILE A 625 42.22 4.90 -2.58
N THR A 626 42.80 6.08 -2.75
CA THR A 626 42.40 7.29 -2.02
C THR A 626 42.15 8.39 -3.04
N VAL A 627 41.00 9.01 -2.97
CA VAL A 627 40.70 10.24 -3.70
C VAL A 627 40.88 11.45 -2.80
N GLY A 628 41.26 12.59 -3.34
CA GLY A 628 41.47 13.77 -2.54
C GLY A 628 41.43 15.07 -3.30
N ILE A 629 41.26 16.14 -2.54
CA ILE A 629 41.37 17.50 -3.01
C ILE A 629 42.48 18.19 -2.21
N TYR A 630 43.45 18.76 -2.90
CA TYR A 630 44.49 19.63 -2.31
C TYR A 630 44.07 21.06 -2.50
N VAL A 631 44.10 21.83 -1.44
CA VAL A 631 43.82 23.26 -1.45
C VAL A 631 44.97 24.02 -0.84
N LYS A 632 45.55 24.94 -1.60
CA LYS A 632 46.53 25.88 -1.11
C LYS A 632 46.23 27.29 -1.65
N CYS A 633 46.10 28.22 -0.75
CA CYS A 633 45.89 29.62 -1.05
C CYS A 633 47.05 30.46 -0.52
N THR A 634 47.69 31.25 -1.37
CA THR A 634 48.73 32.24 -0.98
C THR A 634 48.17 33.64 -1.19
N GLY A 635 47.92 34.35 -0.10
CA GLY A 635 47.08 35.54 -0.16
C GLY A 635 47.76 36.84 -0.48
N SER A 636 47.10 37.70 -1.24
CA SER A 636 47.35 39.15 -1.31
C SER A 636 46.11 39.95 -0.88
N GLY A 637 45.19 39.41 -0.11
CA GLY A 637 43.90 40.01 0.23
C GLY A 637 43.55 39.93 1.71
N ASN A 638 42.28 40.07 2.01
CA ASN A 638 41.68 40.02 3.35
C ASN A 638 41.41 38.60 3.88
N GLY A 639 42.19 37.61 3.42
CA GLY A 639 42.02 36.19 3.76
C GLY A 639 41.63 35.33 2.56
N ALA A 640 41.50 34.04 2.78
CA ALA A 640 41.02 33.06 1.81
C ALA A 640 39.76 32.38 2.35
N TRP A 641 38.78 32.17 1.48
CA TRP A 641 37.58 31.41 1.84
C TRP A 641 37.11 30.50 0.70
N GLY A 642 36.45 29.44 1.03
CA GLY A 642 35.83 28.60 0.01
C GLY A 642 34.97 27.46 0.58
N LYS A 643 34.36 26.78 -0.35
CA LYS A 643 33.46 25.63 -0.13
C LYS A 643 33.84 24.54 -1.12
N ILE A 644 33.77 23.29 -0.67
CA ILE A 644 33.92 22.11 -1.53
C ILE A 644 32.65 21.27 -1.37
N ASP A 645 32.12 20.80 -2.49
CA ASP A 645 30.88 20.01 -2.51
C ASP A 645 30.86 19.07 -3.73
N ASP A 646 29.91 18.12 -3.71
CA ASP A 646 29.66 17.20 -4.84
C ASP A 646 30.90 16.53 -5.41
N ALA A 647 31.59 15.77 -4.59
CA ALA A 647 32.65 14.89 -5.05
C ALA A 647 32.07 13.65 -5.75
N MET A 648 32.68 13.20 -6.83
CA MET A 648 32.21 12.05 -7.59
C MET A 648 33.38 11.15 -8.02
N LEU A 649 33.28 9.87 -7.70
CA LEU A 649 34.12 8.83 -8.26
C LEU A 649 33.25 7.88 -9.05
N ASN A 650 33.33 7.96 -10.37
CA ASN A 650 32.54 7.13 -11.26
C ASN A 650 33.40 6.28 -12.19
N SER A 651 32.85 5.17 -12.64
CA SER A 651 33.43 4.35 -13.70
C SER A 651 33.42 5.09 -15.04
N VAL A 652 34.39 4.79 -15.89
CA VAL A 652 34.49 5.34 -17.25
C VAL A 652 34.83 4.21 -18.23
N GLN A 653 34.22 4.27 -19.40
CA GLN A 653 34.46 3.31 -20.47
C GLN A 653 35.89 3.38 -21.02
#